data_bd2131aa0d9d53626b210e1a1e744589
#
_entry.id   bd2131aa0d9d53626b210e1a1e744589
#
_cell.length_a   1.000
_cell.length_b   1.000
_cell.length_c   1.000
_cell.angle_alpha   90.00
_cell.angle_beta   90.00
_cell.angle_gamma   90.00
#
_symmetry.space_group_name_H-M   'P 1'
#
loop_
_entity.id
_entity.type
_entity.pdbx_description
1 polymer ?
#
loop_
_entity_poly.entity_id
_entity_poly.type
_entity_poly.pdbx_seq_one_letter_code
_entity_poly.pdbx_strand_id
1 'polypeptide(L)'
;MKIKSFISLVGLCAFTGLLSPTESMAQKQFTLEDLNFGGKNFYNMRPEARYLTWWGGKLVRQDLNNCSLVDLVTGKETPLFSLDDINKWAGLSASDEVVRHLYGAEFPYADRSIVKVQNGNEDLYVDFKTHKLEQRLNRPAGLQARDWNKVSGATALVKDHQLYVTDAKGTEHQLTTDGSRDIVYGQSVHRDEFGINGGLYWSPKGNRLAFYRMDQSMVADYPLVDVPELDWKPAKGESRAAKVDLIKYPMVGETSHKVTVGVYDLTTGKTVYLQAGDPTDRYFTNITWSPDEKTVYMFELNRDQNDCRLVSYDATTGAKLKELYRETDAKYVEPCHPIQFLPWNDNEFILQSQKDGYNHLYLFNKDGRQLKQITSGKWVVLEVLGFNSKQKSIVYVSNECNPIQRNAWLVNIASGKRTLLDNGRGYHYPKLSEDGNAVVDNYSEPSVPRKYEIISLNGKPQRHDYFAAANPWKGYTVPEYTNGSIKAADGKTDLYWRMVKPVNFNPNKKYPTVIYVYGGPHAHNVEASWNWGSRGWETYMAQKGYLLFILDNRGSDNRGKEFEQATFRHLGQEEMKDQMEGVKYLKSLPYVDQNRIGVHGWSFGGFMTTSLITNYPDVFKVGVAGGPVIDWKWYEAMYGERYMDTPQTNPEGYAQTSLLTKAKDLKGKLQIITGLNDPVVVPQHSYSFLKACIAAGTQPDFFVYPGEPHNMRGHQSVHLHERITQYFEDYLKPIK
;
A
#
# COMPACT_ATOMS: atom_id res chain seq x y z
N MET A 1 -46.52 61.65 70.16
CA MET A 1 -45.91 60.41 70.62
C MET A 1 -44.85 60.03 69.61
N LYS A 2 -43.64 59.84 70.05
CA LYS A 2 -42.37 59.91 69.26
C LYS A 2 -42.19 58.74 68.29
N ILE A 3 -41.93 59.08 67.00
CA ILE A 3 -41.47 58.17 65.97
C ILE A 3 -39.96 58.44 65.76
N LYS A 4 -39.13 57.45 66.01
CA LYS A 4 -37.69 57.50 65.73
C LYS A 4 -37.40 56.93 64.34
N SER A 5 -36.80 57.78 63.53
CA SER A 5 -36.26 57.40 62.22
C SER A 5 -34.97 56.57 62.37
N PHE A 6 -34.88 55.43 61.60
CA PHE A 6 -33.61 54.72 61.41
C PHE A 6 -33.18 54.94 59.96
N ILE A 7 -32.01 55.53 59.76
CA ILE A 7 -31.35 55.69 58.50
C ILE A 7 -30.49 54.43 58.29
N SER A 8 -30.77 53.65 57.25
CA SER A 8 -29.92 52.53 56.80
C SER A 8 -28.95 53.03 55.75
N LEU A 9 -27.68 52.92 56.06
CA LEU A 9 -26.57 53.18 55.16
C LEU A 9 -26.42 51.94 54.23
N VAL A 10 -26.66 52.10 52.91
CA VAL A 10 -26.40 51.07 51.91
C VAL A 10 -24.98 51.27 51.47
N GLY A 11 -24.10 50.36 51.89
CA GLY A 11 -22.75 50.29 51.42
C GLY A 11 -22.66 49.67 49.98
N LEU A 12 -22.16 50.45 49.04
CA LEU A 12 -21.91 50.05 47.66
C LEU A 12 -20.59 49.24 47.62
N CYS A 13 -20.68 47.93 47.66
CA CYS A 13 -19.50 47.04 47.33
C CYS A 13 -19.27 47.04 45.83
N ALA A 14 -18.28 47.78 45.37
CA ALA A 14 -17.76 47.65 44.02
C ALA A 14 -17.01 46.30 43.89
N PHE A 15 -17.63 45.33 43.21
CA PHE A 15 -16.93 44.14 42.73
C PHE A 15 -16.08 44.54 41.53
N THR A 16 -14.80 44.80 41.74
CA THR A 16 -13.80 44.81 40.68
C THR A 16 -13.51 43.35 40.29
N GLY A 17 -14.28 42.84 39.32
CA GLY A 17 -13.96 41.60 38.66
C GLY A 17 -12.65 41.77 37.92
N LEU A 18 -11.58 41.19 38.46
CA LEU A 18 -10.34 40.91 37.70
C LEU A 18 -10.72 39.96 36.57
N LEU A 19 -11.06 40.52 35.41
CA LEU A 19 -10.99 39.80 34.14
C LEU A 19 -9.48 39.51 33.90
N SER A 20 -9.03 38.34 34.32
CA SER A 20 -7.77 37.79 33.81
C SER A 20 -7.88 37.78 32.30
N PRO A 21 -6.98 38.40 31.54
CA PRO A 21 -6.96 38.21 30.12
C PRO A 21 -6.69 36.72 29.89
N THR A 22 -7.66 35.98 29.40
CA THR A 22 -7.41 34.73 28.73
C THR A 22 -6.47 35.09 27.57
N GLU A 23 -5.17 34.90 27.76
CA GLU A 23 -4.23 34.91 26.66
C GLU A 23 -4.77 33.89 25.62
N SER A 24 -5.37 34.43 24.60
CA SER A 24 -5.62 33.67 23.36
C SER A 24 -4.25 33.25 22.86
N MET A 25 -3.78 32.09 23.31
CA MET A 25 -2.59 31.50 22.74
C MET A 25 -2.81 31.42 21.23
N ALA A 26 -2.05 32.19 20.47
CA ALA A 26 -2.11 32.14 19.01
C ALA A 26 -1.94 30.67 18.61
N GLN A 27 -2.96 30.08 17.98
CA GLN A 27 -2.90 28.69 17.53
C GLN A 27 -1.77 28.54 16.53
N LYS A 28 -0.96 27.51 16.71
CA LYS A 28 0.17 27.21 15.82
C LYS A 28 -0.34 26.85 14.43
N GLN A 29 0.42 27.22 13.42
CA GLN A 29 0.22 26.74 12.05
C GLN A 29 1.20 25.61 11.77
N PHE A 30 0.78 24.66 10.93
CA PHE A 30 1.64 23.57 10.49
C PHE A 30 2.65 24.04 9.43
N THR A 31 3.79 23.38 9.43
CA THR A 31 4.78 23.45 8.36
C THR A 31 4.75 22.16 7.54
N LEU A 32 5.42 22.14 6.39
CA LEU A 32 5.61 20.88 5.64
C LEU A 32 6.53 19.91 6.39
N GLU A 33 7.45 20.43 7.21
CA GLU A 33 8.27 19.61 8.12
C GLU A 33 7.45 18.89 9.21
N ASP A 34 6.25 19.40 9.53
CA ASP A 34 5.30 18.76 10.44
C ASP A 34 4.44 17.71 9.74
N LEU A 35 3.97 17.99 8.54
CA LEU A 35 2.87 17.25 7.91
C LEU A 35 3.31 16.31 6.80
N ASN A 36 4.48 16.54 6.19
CA ASN A 36 4.92 15.75 5.05
C ASN A 36 5.87 14.63 5.47
N PHE A 37 5.69 13.45 4.87
CA PHE A 37 6.62 12.32 5.08
C PHE A 37 8.05 12.74 4.72
N GLY A 38 9.00 12.46 5.61
CA GLY A 38 10.40 12.90 5.50
C GLY A 38 10.68 14.24 6.18
N GLY A 39 9.66 14.94 6.67
CA GLY A 39 9.82 16.13 7.50
C GLY A 39 10.36 15.81 8.89
N LYS A 40 11.15 16.73 9.45
CA LYS A 40 11.86 16.54 10.74
C LYS A 40 10.94 16.27 11.92
N ASN A 41 9.71 16.82 11.87
CA ASN A 41 8.74 16.71 12.95
C ASN A 41 7.56 15.77 12.61
N PHE A 42 7.56 15.16 11.43
CA PHE A 42 6.44 14.37 10.89
C PHE A 42 5.93 13.29 11.87
N TYR A 43 6.84 12.53 12.49
CA TYR A 43 6.43 11.45 13.40
C TYR A 43 5.78 11.97 14.68
N ASN A 44 6.17 13.17 15.17
CA ASN A 44 5.55 13.82 16.33
C ASN A 44 4.13 14.33 16.03
N MET A 45 3.81 14.56 14.75
CA MET A 45 2.50 14.99 14.29
C MET A 45 1.57 13.83 13.96
N ARG A 46 2.00 12.59 14.14
CA ARG A 46 1.16 11.41 13.98
C ARG A 46 0.57 10.95 15.32
N PRO A 47 -0.67 10.42 15.31
CA PRO A 47 -1.21 9.79 16.52
C PRO A 47 -0.29 8.69 17.02
N GLU A 48 -0.08 8.62 18.33
CA GLU A 48 0.77 7.62 18.96
C GLU A 48 0.41 6.21 18.50
N ALA A 49 1.41 5.43 18.10
CA ALA A 49 1.24 4.05 17.69
C ALA A 49 1.68 3.09 18.80
N ARG A 50 0.97 1.97 18.92
CA ARG A 50 1.38 0.81 19.71
C ARG A 50 1.92 -0.25 18.76
N TYR A 51 3.17 -0.66 18.94
CA TYR A 51 3.76 -1.75 18.18
C TYR A 51 3.39 -3.06 18.86
N LEU A 52 2.52 -3.82 18.21
CA LEU A 52 1.92 -5.03 18.75
C LEU A 52 2.21 -6.22 17.82
N THR A 53 2.61 -7.32 18.41
CA THR A 53 2.85 -8.59 17.72
C THR A 53 2.24 -9.75 18.50
N TRP A 54 2.08 -10.88 17.83
CA TRP A 54 1.58 -12.12 18.46
C TRP A 54 2.73 -13.06 18.80
N TRP A 55 2.63 -13.68 19.97
CA TRP A 55 3.38 -14.85 20.38
C TRP A 55 2.38 -15.99 20.62
N GLY A 56 2.11 -16.76 19.57
CA GLY A 56 0.97 -17.68 19.56
C GLY A 56 -0.36 -16.95 19.79
N GLY A 57 -1.06 -17.30 20.86
CA GLY A 57 -2.30 -16.62 21.29
C GLY A 57 -2.08 -15.47 22.28
N LYS A 58 -0.84 -15.04 22.52
CA LYS A 58 -0.49 -13.99 23.48
C LYS A 58 -0.11 -12.72 22.75
N LEU A 59 -0.66 -11.58 23.18
CA LEU A 59 -0.35 -10.28 22.61
C LEU A 59 0.86 -9.68 23.32
N VAL A 60 1.85 -9.24 22.55
CA VAL A 60 3.06 -8.58 23.04
C VAL A 60 3.14 -7.16 22.52
N ARG A 61 3.29 -6.20 23.42
CA ARG A 61 3.65 -4.83 23.08
C ARG A 61 5.16 -4.69 23.05
N GLN A 62 5.63 -4.00 22.02
CA GLN A 62 7.03 -3.65 21.80
C GLN A 62 7.22 -2.15 21.89
N ASP A 63 8.28 -1.72 22.55
CA ASP A 63 8.75 -0.34 22.49
C ASP A 63 10.28 -0.29 22.30
N LEU A 64 10.87 0.88 22.47
CA LEU A 64 12.31 1.06 22.30
C LEU A 64 13.09 0.11 23.21
N ASN A 65 12.69 0.01 24.48
CA ASN A 65 13.47 -0.61 25.55
C ASN A 65 12.86 -1.89 26.10
N ASN A 66 11.58 -2.18 25.83
CA ASN A 66 10.86 -3.27 26.50
C ASN A 66 9.94 -4.04 25.56
N CYS A 67 9.80 -5.33 25.83
CA CYS A 67 8.66 -6.14 25.40
C CYS A 67 7.79 -6.47 26.61
N SER A 68 6.49 -6.30 26.50
CA SER A 68 5.53 -6.55 27.58
C SER A 68 4.36 -7.42 27.07
N LEU A 69 3.95 -8.37 27.90
CA LEU A 69 2.75 -9.15 27.65
C LEU A 69 1.51 -8.29 27.94
N VAL A 70 0.55 -8.31 27.03
CA VAL A 70 -0.73 -7.60 27.19
C VAL A 70 -1.83 -8.60 27.53
N ASP A 71 -2.52 -8.37 28.65
CA ASP A 71 -3.69 -9.16 29.01
C ASP A 71 -4.85 -8.85 28.07
N LEU A 72 -5.43 -9.87 27.44
CA LEU A 72 -6.41 -9.72 26.37
C LEU A 72 -7.77 -9.18 26.83
N VAL A 73 -8.05 -9.19 28.14
CA VAL A 73 -9.32 -8.72 28.70
C VAL A 73 -9.20 -7.35 29.34
N THR A 74 -8.14 -7.16 30.12
CA THR A 74 -7.94 -5.93 30.90
C THR A 74 -7.05 -4.91 30.21
N GLY A 75 -6.29 -5.31 29.19
CA GLY A 75 -5.27 -4.48 28.54
C GLY A 75 -4.04 -4.23 29.43
N LYS A 76 -3.94 -4.87 30.61
CA LYS A 76 -2.82 -4.67 31.54
C LYS A 76 -1.54 -5.22 30.92
N GLU A 77 -0.50 -4.41 30.98
CA GLU A 77 0.83 -4.78 30.51
C GLU A 77 1.70 -5.35 31.64
N THR A 78 2.40 -6.45 31.35
CA THR A 78 3.36 -7.08 32.26
C THR A 78 4.69 -7.26 31.54
N PRO A 79 5.82 -6.70 32.06
CA PRO A 79 7.10 -6.84 31.40
C PRO A 79 7.51 -8.28 31.16
N LEU A 80 8.03 -8.58 29.96
CA LEU A 80 8.63 -9.88 29.61
C LEU A 80 10.17 -9.81 29.74
N PHE A 81 10.77 -8.80 29.10
CA PHE A 81 12.21 -8.53 29.12
C PHE A 81 12.49 -7.11 28.64
N SER A 82 13.68 -6.63 28.98
CA SER A 82 14.20 -5.34 28.52
C SER A 82 15.23 -5.50 27.39
N LEU A 83 15.60 -4.38 26.77
CA LEU A 83 16.69 -4.28 25.80
C LEU A 83 18.03 -4.70 26.43
N ASP A 84 18.28 -4.27 27.68
CA ASP A 84 19.48 -4.64 28.41
C ASP A 84 19.55 -6.13 28.68
N ASP A 85 18.41 -6.77 29.01
CA ASP A 85 18.33 -8.22 29.17
C ASP A 85 18.71 -8.95 27.89
N ILE A 86 18.20 -8.53 26.76
CA ILE A 86 18.51 -9.12 25.44
C ILE A 86 20.00 -9.00 25.13
N ASN A 87 20.59 -7.83 25.28
CA ASN A 87 22.03 -7.62 25.03
C ASN A 87 22.87 -8.50 25.97
N LYS A 88 22.51 -8.56 27.24
CA LYS A 88 23.20 -9.40 28.22
C LYS A 88 23.09 -10.89 27.88
N TRP A 89 21.89 -11.38 27.56
CA TRP A 89 21.66 -12.82 27.28
C TRP A 89 22.28 -13.25 25.94
N ALA A 90 22.38 -12.31 24.98
CA ALA A 90 23.07 -12.52 23.71
C ALA A 90 24.60 -12.43 23.83
N GLY A 91 25.13 -12.08 25.03
CA GLY A 91 26.58 -11.93 25.29
C GLY A 91 27.19 -10.73 24.59
N LEU A 92 26.39 -9.69 24.30
CA LEU A 92 26.86 -8.47 23.65
C LEU A 92 27.37 -7.48 24.74
N SER A 93 28.52 -6.87 24.48
CA SER A 93 29.15 -5.85 25.35
C SER A 93 29.11 -4.49 24.69
N ALA A 94 29.37 -3.44 25.46
CA ALA A 94 29.41 -2.06 24.97
C ALA A 94 30.50 -1.80 23.90
N SER A 95 31.46 -2.70 23.75
CA SER A 95 32.48 -2.67 22.69
C SER A 95 32.02 -3.30 21.39
N ASP A 96 30.89 -4.02 21.42
CA ASP A 96 30.34 -4.73 20.27
C ASP A 96 29.23 -3.91 19.61
N GLU A 97 28.83 -4.31 18.42
CA GLU A 97 27.57 -3.86 17.88
C GLU A 97 26.44 -4.49 18.73
N VAL A 98 25.57 -3.65 19.34
CA VAL A 98 24.51 -4.08 20.25
C VAL A 98 23.14 -3.86 19.62
N VAL A 99 22.15 -4.64 20.06
CA VAL A 99 20.74 -4.37 19.73
C VAL A 99 20.36 -3.02 20.29
N ARG A 100 19.77 -2.14 19.46
CA ARG A 100 19.49 -0.74 19.82
C ARG A 100 18.03 -0.46 20.17
N HIS A 101 17.11 -1.33 19.79
CA HIS A 101 15.69 -1.20 20.08
C HIS A 101 14.99 -2.56 19.92
N LEU A 102 13.82 -2.69 20.54
CA LEU A 102 12.99 -3.88 20.47
C LEU A 102 11.80 -3.74 19.49
N TYR A 103 11.69 -2.60 18.77
CA TYR A 103 10.74 -2.52 17.67
C TYR A 103 11.06 -3.56 16.60
N GLY A 104 10.05 -4.32 16.18
CA GLY A 104 10.21 -5.38 15.20
C GLY A 104 10.78 -6.69 15.76
N ALA A 105 10.85 -6.86 17.08
CA ALA A 105 11.15 -8.16 17.69
C ALA A 105 10.06 -9.16 17.28
N GLU A 106 10.45 -10.37 16.84
CA GLU A 106 9.56 -11.40 16.35
C GLU A 106 9.53 -12.59 17.34
N PHE A 107 8.39 -13.24 17.45
CA PHE A 107 8.21 -14.45 18.26
C PHE A 107 7.90 -15.63 17.32
N PRO A 108 8.93 -16.26 16.71
CA PRO A 108 8.73 -17.22 15.62
C PRO A 108 8.03 -18.51 16.01
N TYR A 109 8.00 -18.84 17.31
CA TYR A 109 7.43 -20.09 17.83
C TYR A 109 6.33 -19.81 18.84
N ALA A 110 5.13 -20.33 18.60
CA ALA A 110 3.96 -20.13 19.47
C ALA A 110 4.13 -20.73 20.88
N ASP A 111 4.89 -21.81 21.00
CA ASP A 111 5.06 -22.64 22.20
C ASP A 111 6.44 -22.50 22.87
N ARG A 112 7.38 -21.79 22.24
CA ARG A 112 8.73 -21.54 22.76
C ARG A 112 8.94 -20.09 23.16
N SER A 113 9.75 -19.87 24.17
CA SER A 113 10.11 -18.53 24.67
C SER A 113 11.25 -17.86 23.89
N ILE A 114 11.27 -18.05 22.57
CA ILE A 114 12.27 -17.49 21.68
C ILE A 114 11.80 -16.16 21.13
N VAL A 115 12.62 -15.13 21.28
CA VAL A 115 12.50 -13.87 20.58
C VAL A 115 13.62 -13.75 19.56
N LYS A 116 13.28 -13.35 18.35
CA LYS A 116 14.23 -12.97 17.29
C LYS A 116 14.37 -11.45 17.27
N VAL A 117 15.60 -10.98 17.39
CA VAL A 117 15.96 -9.55 17.29
C VAL A 117 17.05 -9.37 16.26
N GLN A 118 17.09 -8.20 15.64
CA GLN A 118 18.14 -7.84 14.69
C GLN A 118 19.25 -7.08 15.37
N ASN A 119 20.52 -7.49 15.10
CA ASN A 119 21.73 -6.80 15.51
C ASN A 119 22.64 -6.61 14.27
N GLY A 120 22.67 -5.41 13.71
CA GLY A 120 23.40 -5.16 12.47
C GLY A 120 23.01 -6.17 11.36
N ASN A 121 24.00 -6.93 10.90
CA ASN A 121 23.84 -7.97 9.89
C ASN A 121 23.54 -9.37 10.47
N GLU A 122 23.02 -9.46 11.68
CA GLU A 122 22.70 -10.72 12.32
C GLU A 122 21.27 -10.76 12.83
N ASP A 123 20.64 -11.95 12.74
CA ASP A 123 19.42 -12.29 13.48
C ASP A 123 19.83 -13.08 14.72
N LEU A 124 19.46 -12.61 15.89
CA LEU A 124 19.72 -13.27 17.17
C LEU A 124 18.43 -13.89 17.70
N TYR A 125 18.47 -15.16 18.01
CA TYR A 125 17.38 -15.92 18.61
C TYR A 125 17.69 -16.16 20.08
N VAL A 126 16.99 -15.46 20.97
CA VAL A 126 17.24 -15.46 22.40
C VAL A 126 16.08 -16.11 23.15
N ASP A 127 16.34 -17.11 23.95
CA ASP A 127 15.36 -17.65 24.88
C ASP A 127 15.27 -16.78 26.13
N PHE A 128 14.19 -16.02 26.25
CA PHE A 128 13.98 -15.07 27.33
C PHE A 128 13.49 -15.70 28.64
N LYS A 129 13.29 -17.04 28.70
CA LYS A 129 13.04 -17.77 29.95
C LYS A 129 14.32 -18.44 30.49
N THR A 130 15.11 -19.02 29.62
CA THR A 130 16.39 -19.65 30.02
C THR A 130 17.53 -18.64 30.02
N HIS A 131 17.32 -17.43 29.50
CA HIS A 131 18.28 -16.34 29.41
C HIS A 131 19.52 -16.70 28.58
N LYS A 132 19.32 -17.35 27.43
CA LYS A 132 20.40 -17.83 26.56
C LYS A 132 20.19 -17.44 25.11
N LEU A 133 21.30 -17.17 24.45
CA LEU A 133 21.33 -17.12 22.99
C LEU A 133 21.27 -18.54 22.44
N GLU A 134 20.18 -18.85 21.73
CA GLU A 134 19.96 -20.17 21.11
C GLU A 134 20.61 -20.26 19.73
N GLN A 135 20.53 -19.19 18.95
CA GLN A 135 21.03 -19.17 17.57
C GLN A 135 21.44 -17.76 17.14
N ARG A 136 22.45 -17.69 16.29
CA ARG A 136 22.90 -16.50 15.60
C ARG A 136 22.94 -16.81 14.10
N LEU A 137 22.19 -16.06 13.31
CA LEU A 137 22.15 -16.22 11.84
C LEU A 137 22.70 -14.95 11.18
N ASN A 138 23.79 -15.10 10.45
CA ASN A 138 24.34 -14.01 9.67
C ASN A 138 23.43 -13.66 8.48
N ARG A 139 23.33 -12.37 8.19
CA ARG A 139 22.68 -11.80 7.01
C ARG A 139 23.75 -11.13 6.15
N PRO A 140 24.38 -11.83 5.22
CA PRO A 140 25.39 -11.23 4.35
C PRO A 140 24.86 -9.97 3.66
N ALA A 141 25.69 -8.96 3.50
CA ALA A 141 25.36 -7.78 2.71
C ALA A 141 25.18 -8.16 1.24
N GLY A 142 24.36 -7.41 0.50
CA GLY A 142 24.17 -7.60 -0.95
C GLY A 142 23.31 -8.80 -1.34
N LEU A 143 22.56 -9.39 -0.41
CA LEU A 143 21.57 -10.42 -0.75
C LEU A 143 20.45 -9.83 -1.61
N GLN A 144 20.12 -10.52 -2.70
CA GLN A 144 19.02 -10.15 -3.59
C GLN A 144 17.68 -10.69 -3.08
N ALA A 145 17.68 -11.83 -2.37
CA ALA A 145 16.53 -12.38 -1.66
C ALA A 145 16.99 -13.24 -0.49
N ARG A 146 16.13 -13.39 0.51
CA ARG A 146 16.35 -14.28 1.66
C ARG A 146 15.01 -14.67 2.27
N ASP A 147 14.84 -15.94 2.58
CA ASP A 147 13.70 -16.46 3.33
C ASP A 147 14.14 -17.58 4.27
N TRP A 148 13.73 -17.52 5.53
CA TRP A 148 14.05 -18.49 6.57
C TRP A 148 12.81 -19.29 6.96
N ASN A 149 12.94 -20.61 6.99
CA ASN A 149 11.87 -21.49 7.43
C ASN A 149 12.04 -21.87 8.92
N LYS A 150 11.08 -21.47 9.74
CA LYS A 150 11.11 -21.71 11.18
C LYS A 150 10.97 -23.19 11.59
N VAL A 151 10.42 -24.05 10.73
CA VAL A 151 10.19 -25.45 11.04
C VAL A 151 11.43 -26.29 10.79
N SER A 152 12.03 -26.14 9.61
CA SER A 152 13.26 -26.84 9.26
C SER A 152 14.53 -26.14 9.75
N GLY A 153 14.47 -24.85 10.07
CA GLY A 153 15.64 -24.01 10.37
C GLY A 153 16.50 -23.68 9.13
N ALA A 154 16.09 -24.11 7.95
CA ALA A 154 16.78 -23.83 6.71
C ALA A 154 16.54 -22.41 6.22
N THR A 155 17.52 -21.83 5.51
CA THR A 155 17.43 -20.50 4.90
C THR A 155 17.70 -20.61 3.40
N ALA A 156 16.77 -20.11 2.60
CA ALA A 156 17.00 -19.85 1.18
C ALA A 156 17.54 -18.44 1.00
N LEU A 157 18.51 -18.25 0.13
CA LEU A 157 19.09 -16.94 -0.15
C LEU A 157 19.59 -16.83 -1.60
N VAL A 158 19.55 -15.62 -2.14
CA VAL A 158 20.11 -15.30 -3.45
C VAL A 158 21.25 -14.31 -3.25
N LYS A 159 22.44 -14.73 -3.64
CA LYS A 159 23.66 -13.90 -3.64
C LYS A 159 24.38 -14.06 -4.96
N ASP A 160 24.94 -13.00 -5.50
CA ASP A 160 25.65 -13.00 -6.79
C ASP A 160 24.83 -13.67 -7.91
N HIS A 161 23.51 -13.39 -7.91
CA HIS A 161 22.49 -13.96 -8.81
C HIS A 161 22.21 -15.47 -8.66
N GLN A 162 22.92 -16.18 -7.78
CA GLN A 162 22.73 -17.62 -7.57
C GLN A 162 21.83 -17.91 -6.36
N LEU A 163 20.99 -18.92 -6.49
CA LEU A 163 20.15 -19.43 -5.40
C LEU A 163 20.92 -20.47 -4.58
N TYR A 164 20.86 -20.30 -3.27
CA TYR A 164 21.43 -21.20 -2.27
C TYR A 164 20.39 -21.58 -1.23
N VAL A 165 20.59 -22.73 -0.61
CA VAL A 165 19.90 -23.13 0.63
C VAL A 165 20.95 -23.50 1.65
N THR A 166 20.87 -22.87 2.84
CA THR A 166 21.65 -23.29 4.00
C THR A 166 20.75 -24.12 4.91
N ASP A 167 21.14 -25.35 5.22
CA ASP A 167 20.38 -26.21 6.11
C ASP A 167 20.50 -25.79 7.61
N ALA A 168 19.74 -26.43 8.49
CA ALA A 168 19.78 -26.14 9.93
C ALA A 168 21.14 -26.39 10.60
N LYS A 169 22.04 -27.15 9.94
CA LYS A 169 23.41 -27.42 10.42
C LYS A 169 24.41 -26.39 9.92
N GLY A 170 23.98 -25.44 9.07
CA GLY A 170 24.83 -24.42 8.48
C GLY A 170 25.52 -24.87 7.20
N THR A 171 25.15 -26.02 6.62
CA THR A 171 25.70 -26.47 5.33
C THR A 171 25.02 -25.74 4.20
N GLU A 172 25.79 -25.04 3.37
CA GLU A 172 25.30 -24.32 2.22
C GLU A 172 25.28 -25.21 0.96
N HIS A 173 24.16 -25.23 0.28
CA HIS A 173 23.93 -25.93 -0.98
C HIS A 173 23.65 -24.92 -2.09
N GLN A 174 24.51 -24.85 -3.09
CA GLN A 174 24.27 -24.04 -4.28
C GLN A 174 23.30 -24.77 -5.22
N LEU A 175 22.18 -24.14 -5.54
CA LEU A 175 21.13 -24.72 -6.36
C LEU A 175 21.28 -24.36 -7.85
N THR A 176 21.86 -23.20 -8.15
CA THR A 176 21.98 -22.67 -9.52
C THR A 176 23.36 -22.16 -9.82
N THR A 177 23.75 -22.17 -11.10
CA THR A 177 25.07 -21.74 -11.58
C THR A 177 25.00 -20.81 -12.80
N ASP A 178 23.80 -20.62 -13.37
CA ASP A 178 23.54 -19.81 -14.57
C ASP A 178 22.83 -18.50 -14.27
N GLY A 179 22.65 -18.18 -12.98
CA GLY A 179 22.08 -16.92 -12.54
C GLY A 179 22.89 -15.72 -13.01
N SER A 180 22.20 -14.67 -13.43
CA SER A 180 22.78 -13.45 -13.95
C SER A 180 21.77 -12.31 -13.85
N ARG A 181 22.12 -11.12 -14.36
CA ARG A 181 21.16 -10.04 -14.56
C ARG A 181 19.95 -10.47 -15.42
N ASP A 182 20.19 -11.35 -16.40
CA ASP A 182 19.17 -11.79 -17.35
C ASP A 182 18.43 -13.06 -16.89
N ILE A 183 19.06 -13.89 -16.07
CA ILE A 183 18.47 -15.10 -15.49
C ILE A 183 18.35 -14.90 -13.99
N VAL A 184 17.13 -14.62 -13.54
CA VAL A 184 16.83 -14.21 -12.16
C VAL A 184 16.21 -15.37 -11.39
N TYR A 185 16.73 -15.65 -10.21
CA TYR A 185 16.23 -16.70 -9.31
C TYR A 185 15.70 -16.14 -7.99
N GLY A 186 14.65 -16.75 -7.48
CA GLY A 186 14.17 -16.54 -6.11
C GLY A 186 13.73 -15.10 -5.76
N GLN A 187 13.58 -14.25 -6.76
CA GLN A 187 13.09 -12.88 -6.62
C GLN A 187 11.67 -12.75 -7.17
N SER A 188 11.02 -11.64 -6.91
CA SER A 188 9.71 -11.32 -7.48
C SER A 188 9.77 -11.27 -9.00
N VAL A 189 8.67 -11.65 -9.64
CA VAL A 189 8.52 -11.71 -11.10
C VAL A 189 7.32 -10.87 -11.53
N HIS A 190 7.12 -10.76 -12.84
CA HIS A 190 5.96 -10.05 -13.42
C HIS A 190 5.79 -8.62 -12.89
N ARG A 191 6.91 -7.95 -12.53
CA ARG A 191 6.97 -6.58 -12.02
C ARG A 191 6.10 -6.35 -10.78
N ASP A 192 6.06 -7.34 -9.88
CA ASP A 192 5.29 -7.33 -8.62
C ASP A 192 3.76 -7.27 -8.82
N GLU A 193 3.28 -7.54 -10.04
CA GLU A 193 1.84 -7.61 -10.31
C GLU A 193 1.22 -8.89 -9.74
N PHE A 194 -0.11 -8.98 -9.74
CA PHE A 194 -0.89 -10.15 -9.29
C PHE A 194 -0.69 -10.52 -7.81
N GLY A 195 -0.33 -9.54 -6.96
CA GLY A 195 -0.05 -9.77 -5.54
C GLY A 195 1.26 -10.50 -5.26
N ILE A 196 2.15 -10.60 -6.25
CA ILE A 196 3.49 -11.18 -6.08
C ILE A 196 4.37 -10.18 -5.36
N ASN A 197 5.06 -10.62 -4.29
CA ASN A 197 5.97 -9.78 -3.50
C ASN A 197 7.29 -10.49 -3.15
N GLY A 198 7.56 -11.64 -3.76
CA GLY A 198 8.78 -12.41 -3.54
C GLY A 198 8.85 -13.60 -4.48
N GLY A 199 9.92 -14.38 -4.39
CA GLY A 199 10.17 -15.52 -5.30
C GLY A 199 10.60 -16.80 -4.60
N LEU A 200 10.49 -16.89 -3.27
CA LEU A 200 10.86 -18.05 -2.47
C LEU A 200 9.64 -18.50 -1.66
N TYR A 201 9.28 -19.77 -1.74
CA TYR A 201 8.07 -20.32 -1.13
C TYR A 201 8.36 -21.66 -0.46
N TRP A 202 8.63 -21.63 0.85
CA TRP A 202 8.84 -22.83 1.64
C TRP A 202 7.56 -23.66 1.78
N SER A 203 7.72 -24.96 1.69
CA SER A 203 6.64 -25.89 2.05
C SER A 203 6.34 -25.84 3.56
N PRO A 204 5.13 -26.20 4.02
CA PRO A 204 4.70 -26.03 5.41
C PRO A 204 5.61 -26.66 6.47
N LYS A 205 6.24 -27.80 6.17
CA LYS A 205 7.21 -28.47 7.06
C LYS A 205 8.67 -28.08 6.77
N GLY A 206 8.89 -27.27 5.73
CA GLY A 206 10.22 -26.78 5.32
C GLY A 206 11.11 -27.81 4.66
N ASN A 207 10.57 -28.93 4.17
CA ASN A 207 11.34 -29.96 3.48
C ASN A 207 11.60 -29.61 2.00
N ARG A 208 10.82 -28.68 1.45
CA ARG A 208 10.91 -28.26 0.05
C ARG A 208 10.81 -26.76 -0.10
N LEU A 209 11.43 -26.27 -1.16
CA LEU A 209 11.40 -24.86 -1.54
C LEU A 209 10.92 -24.75 -2.98
N ALA A 210 9.78 -24.09 -3.21
CA ALA A 210 9.41 -23.61 -4.54
C ALA A 210 10.01 -22.24 -4.79
N PHE A 211 10.46 -21.97 -6.00
CA PHE A 211 11.10 -20.70 -6.35
C PHE A 211 10.82 -20.31 -7.80
N TYR A 212 10.79 -19.02 -8.07
CA TYR A 212 10.74 -18.50 -9.43
C TYR A 212 12.12 -18.51 -10.09
N ARG A 213 12.13 -18.86 -11.38
CA ARG A 213 13.19 -18.59 -12.33
C ARG A 213 12.61 -17.72 -13.46
N MET A 214 13.16 -16.55 -13.65
CA MET A 214 12.76 -15.63 -14.72
C MET A 214 13.91 -15.47 -15.72
N ASP A 215 13.64 -15.78 -16.98
CA ASP A 215 14.50 -15.42 -18.09
C ASP A 215 13.98 -14.13 -18.71
N GLN A 216 14.77 -13.07 -18.60
CA GLN A 216 14.49 -11.76 -19.17
C GLN A 216 15.55 -11.33 -20.21
N SER A 217 16.32 -12.27 -20.73
CA SER A 217 17.38 -11.99 -21.72
C SER A 217 16.85 -11.32 -22.98
N MET A 218 15.62 -11.66 -23.37
CA MET A 218 14.93 -11.11 -24.54
C MET A 218 14.24 -9.75 -24.29
N VAL A 219 14.13 -9.32 -23.05
CA VAL A 219 13.48 -8.05 -22.70
C VAL A 219 14.40 -6.88 -23.01
N ALA A 220 13.86 -5.82 -23.59
CA ALA A 220 14.62 -4.62 -23.91
C ALA A 220 15.20 -3.95 -22.66
N ASP A 221 16.39 -3.39 -22.81
CA ASP A 221 17.04 -2.58 -21.81
C ASP A 221 16.55 -1.13 -21.89
N TYR A 222 16.26 -0.54 -20.75
CA TYR A 222 15.98 0.88 -20.61
C TYR A 222 17.11 1.56 -19.81
N PRO A 223 17.71 2.68 -20.31
CA PRO A 223 18.80 3.35 -19.64
C PRO A 223 18.26 4.37 -18.61
N LEU A 224 18.67 4.21 -17.35
CA LEU A 224 18.57 5.23 -16.32
C LEU A 224 19.94 5.91 -16.15
N VAL A 225 19.96 7.21 -15.84
CA VAL A 225 21.20 7.95 -15.66
C VAL A 225 21.40 8.22 -14.17
N ASP A 226 22.43 7.65 -13.61
CA ASP A 226 22.81 7.83 -12.23
C ASP A 226 23.86 8.94 -12.11
N VAL A 227 23.46 10.04 -11.46
CA VAL A 227 24.32 11.20 -11.20
C VAL A 227 24.98 11.03 -9.84
N PRO A 228 26.33 11.15 -9.74
CA PRO A 228 27.02 10.96 -8.46
C PRO A 228 26.50 11.88 -7.36
N GLU A 229 26.52 11.37 -6.11
CA GLU A 229 26.20 12.15 -4.92
C GLU A 229 27.12 13.36 -4.76
N LEU A 230 26.64 14.43 -4.12
CA LEU A 230 27.35 15.71 -4.02
C LEU A 230 28.71 15.60 -3.29
N ASP A 231 28.82 14.68 -2.35
CA ASP A 231 30.03 14.43 -1.54
C ASP A 231 30.85 13.23 -2.05
N TRP A 232 30.42 12.61 -3.17
CA TRP A 232 31.10 11.46 -3.74
C TRP A 232 32.52 11.82 -4.17
N LYS A 233 33.46 10.97 -3.77
CA LYS A 233 34.88 11.07 -4.12
C LYS A 233 35.28 9.82 -4.89
N PRO A 234 35.61 9.94 -6.19
CA PRO A 234 35.99 8.79 -7.00
C PRO A 234 37.27 8.15 -6.46
N ALA A 235 37.32 6.84 -6.49
CA ALA A 235 38.54 6.10 -6.26
C ALA A 235 39.59 6.41 -7.35
N LYS A 236 40.86 6.15 -7.05
CA LYS A 236 41.93 6.37 -8.04
C LYS A 236 41.67 5.55 -9.31
N GLY A 237 41.50 6.28 -10.43
CA GLY A 237 41.23 5.65 -11.74
C GLY A 237 39.74 5.46 -12.07
N GLU A 238 38.84 5.81 -11.15
CA GLU A 238 37.41 5.78 -11.39
C GLU A 238 36.97 7.00 -12.22
N SER A 239 36.03 6.79 -13.16
CA SER A 239 35.45 7.88 -13.96
C SER A 239 34.61 8.82 -13.08
N ARG A 240 34.65 10.12 -13.36
CA ARG A 240 33.79 11.13 -12.76
C ARG A 240 32.47 11.35 -13.52
N ALA A 241 32.28 10.66 -14.63
CA ALA A 241 31.07 10.76 -15.42
C ALA A 241 29.89 10.09 -14.72
N ALA A 242 28.68 10.60 -14.99
CA ALA A 242 27.45 9.90 -14.64
C ALA A 242 27.46 8.49 -15.22
N LYS A 243 26.86 7.55 -14.50
CA LYS A 243 26.77 6.13 -14.90
C LYS A 243 25.41 5.88 -15.55
N VAL A 244 25.38 4.90 -16.44
CA VAL A 244 24.12 4.37 -16.98
C VAL A 244 23.80 3.08 -16.25
N ASP A 245 22.62 3.02 -15.66
CA ASP A 245 22.02 1.81 -15.12
C ASP A 245 20.99 1.29 -16.13
N LEU A 246 21.19 0.08 -16.63
CA LEU A 246 20.30 -0.56 -17.59
C LEU A 246 19.31 -1.44 -16.84
N ILE A 247 18.05 -1.10 -16.87
CA ILE A 247 16.98 -1.92 -16.32
C ILE A 247 16.26 -2.69 -17.43
N LYS A 248 15.79 -3.90 -17.13
CA LYS A 248 14.89 -4.64 -18.02
C LYS A 248 13.48 -4.06 -17.89
N TYR A 249 12.94 -3.55 -18.99
CA TYR A 249 11.63 -2.92 -18.99
C TYR A 249 10.79 -3.43 -20.18
N PRO A 250 9.90 -4.43 -19.95
CA PRO A 250 9.04 -4.96 -21.02
C PRO A 250 7.89 -3.97 -21.29
N MET A 251 7.99 -3.19 -22.35
CA MET A 251 6.94 -2.27 -22.74
C MET A 251 5.74 -3.01 -23.35
N VAL A 252 4.59 -2.37 -23.25
CA VAL A 252 3.32 -2.88 -23.81
C VAL A 252 3.49 -3.27 -25.28
N GLY A 253 3.02 -4.49 -25.63
CA GLY A 253 3.07 -5.01 -27.00
C GLY A 253 4.45 -5.51 -27.46
N GLU A 254 5.48 -5.42 -26.63
CA GLU A 254 6.83 -5.90 -26.90
C GLU A 254 7.08 -7.29 -26.29
N THR A 255 8.23 -7.86 -26.58
CA THR A 255 8.64 -9.16 -26.03
C THR A 255 8.81 -9.06 -24.52
N SER A 256 8.16 -9.96 -23.79
CA SER A 256 8.19 -10.03 -22.33
C SER A 256 9.07 -11.21 -21.87
N HIS A 257 9.35 -11.23 -20.56
CA HIS A 257 10.13 -12.28 -19.91
C HIS A 257 9.36 -13.60 -19.82
N LYS A 258 10.10 -14.69 -19.58
CA LYS A 258 9.59 -16.05 -19.41
C LYS A 258 9.86 -16.53 -17.99
N VAL A 259 8.83 -16.98 -17.30
CA VAL A 259 8.92 -17.46 -15.91
C VAL A 259 8.67 -18.96 -15.86
N THR A 260 9.46 -19.66 -15.06
CA THR A 260 9.24 -21.06 -14.68
C THR A 260 9.33 -21.19 -13.16
N VAL A 261 8.76 -22.28 -12.62
CA VAL A 261 8.78 -22.56 -11.18
C VAL A 261 9.58 -23.82 -10.92
N GLY A 262 10.65 -23.68 -10.14
CA GLY A 262 11.45 -24.79 -9.65
C GLY A 262 11.01 -25.24 -8.26
N VAL A 263 11.20 -26.51 -7.94
CA VAL A 263 11.00 -27.11 -6.62
C VAL A 263 12.26 -27.85 -6.22
N TYR A 264 12.89 -27.40 -5.15
CA TYR A 264 14.05 -28.06 -4.54
C TYR A 264 13.60 -28.91 -3.34
N ASP A 265 14.07 -30.15 -3.28
CA ASP A 265 13.83 -31.07 -2.17
C ASP A 265 15.08 -31.19 -1.31
N LEU A 266 15.03 -30.72 -0.06
CA LEU A 266 16.17 -30.71 0.87
C LEU A 266 16.66 -32.11 1.23
N THR A 267 15.77 -33.11 1.20
CA THR A 267 16.10 -34.50 1.60
C THR A 267 16.90 -35.20 0.52
N THR A 268 16.56 -34.96 -0.75
CA THR A 268 17.20 -35.62 -1.90
C THR A 268 18.27 -34.77 -2.59
N GLY A 269 18.30 -33.46 -2.30
CA GLY A 269 19.19 -32.50 -2.98
C GLY A 269 18.83 -32.27 -4.45
N LYS A 270 17.63 -32.64 -4.89
CA LYS A 270 17.22 -32.56 -6.31
C LYS A 270 16.28 -31.37 -6.53
N THR A 271 16.45 -30.73 -7.70
CA THR A 271 15.52 -29.71 -8.22
C THR A 271 14.74 -30.30 -9.39
N VAL A 272 13.43 -30.07 -9.42
CA VAL A 272 12.56 -30.32 -10.56
C VAL A 272 11.85 -29.03 -10.97
N TYR A 273 11.50 -28.89 -12.24
CA TYR A 273 10.69 -27.76 -12.70
C TYR A 273 9.25 -28.22 -12.98
N LEU A 274 8.28 -27.38 -12.64
CA LEU A 274 6.87 -27.64 -12.92
C LEU A 274 6.63 -27.63 -14.43
N GLN A 275 5.98 -28.68 -14.92
CA GLN A 275 5.72 -28.91 -16.35
C GLN A 275 4.48 -28.14 -16.80
N ALA A 276 4.53 -26.82 -16.72
CA ALA A 276 3.44 -25.94 -17.11
C ALA A 276 3.35 -25.68 -18.62
N GLY A 277 4.29 -26.20 -19.41
CA GLY A 277 4.40 -25.98 -20.84
C GLY A 277 5.21 -24.72 -21.18
N ASP A 278 5.05 -24.19 -22.39
CA ASP A 278 5.77 -23.00 -22.85
C ASP A 278 5.40 -21.78 -22.00
N PRO A 279 6.35 -21.11 -21.34
CA PRO A 279 6.11 -19.93 -20.51
C PRO A 279 5.95 -18.63 -21.32
N THR A 280 6.07 -18.68 -22.65
CA THR A 280 5.92 -17.50 -23.51
C THR A 280 4.51 -16.94 -23.42
N ASP A 281 4.42 -15.62 -23.20
CA ASP A 281 3.14 -14.88 -23.11
C ASP A 281 2.16 -15.46 -22.06
N ARG A 282 2.72 -15.84 -20.90
CA ARG A 282 1.98 -16.36 -19.76
C ARG A 282 2.53 -15.84 -18.45
N TYR A 283 1.66 -15.78 -17.44
CA TYR A 283 2.00 -15.41 -16.08
C TYR A 283 1.69 -16.56 -15.12
N PHE A 284 2.63 -16.84 -14.20
CA PHE A 284 2.51 -17.87 -13.16
C PHE A 284 2.53 -17.18 -11.80
N THR A 285 1.42 -17.25 -11.09
CA THR A 285 1.19 -16.40 -9.91
C THR A 285 0.70 -17.19 -8.71
N ASN A 286 0.82 -16.62 -7.51
CA ASN A 286 0.15 -17.06 -6.29
C ASN A 286 0.44 -18.52 -5.94
N ILE A 287 1.71 -18.89 -5.84
CA ILE A 287 2.17 -20.25 -5.50
C ILE A 287 1.69 -20.64 -4.09
N THR A 288 1.12 -21.83 -3.97
CA THR A 288 0.65 -22.39 -2.70
C THR A 288 1.03 -23.86 -2.59
N TRP A 289 1.44 -24.28 -1.42
CA TRP A 289 1.70 -25.68 -1.07
C TRP A 289 0.47 -26.39 -0.53
N SER A 290 0.31 -27.69 -0.85
CA SER A 290 -0.58 -28.53 -0.07
C SER A 290 -0.03 -28.74 1.34
N PRO A 291 -0.90 -28.95 2.37
CA PRO A 291 -0.43 -29.20 3.74
C PRO A 291 0.48 -30.43 3.91
N ASP A 292 0.37 -31.41 3.02
CA ASP A 292 1.20 -32.63 2.99
C ASP A 292 2.51 -32.47 2.20
N GLU A 293 2.76 -31.29 1.60
CA GLU A 293 3.93 -30.92 0.78
C GLU A 293 4.11 -31.70 -0.53
N LYS A 294 3.08 -32.43 -0.98
CA LYS A 294 3.16 -33.25 -2.19
C LYS A 294 2.76 -32.53 -3.44
N THR A 295 2.02 -31.43 -3.30
CA THR A 295 1.42 -30.72 -4.41
C THR A 295 1.71 -29.23 -4.32
N VAL A 296 2.07 -28.63 -5.45
CA VAL A 296 2.16 -27.17 -5.64
C VAL A 296 0.97 -26.72 -6.47
N TYR A 297 0.32 -25.66 -6.04
CA TYR A 297 -0.75 -24.99 -6.75
C TYR A 297 -0.28 -23.62 -7.21
N MET A 298 -0.67 -23.21 -8.42
CA MET A 298 -0.45 -21.85 -8.91
C MET A 298 -1.54 -21.44 -9.88
N PHE A 299 -1.76 -20.14 -10.03
CA PHE A 299 -2.56 -19.61 -11.11
C PHE A 299 -1.71 -19.47 -12.38
N GLU A 300 -2.28 -19.94 -13.49
CA GLU A 300 -1.76 -19.75 -14.84
C GLU A 300 -2.67 -18.73 -15.54
N LEU A 301 -2.13 -17.58 -15.94
CA LEU A 301 -2.83 -16.51 -16.61
C LEU A 301 -2.22 -16.30 -18.00
N ASN A 302 -3.06 -16.15 -19.03
CA ASN A 302 -2.58 -15.80 -20.38
C ASN A 302 -2.13 -14.32 -20.42
N ARG A 303 -1.40 -13.93 -21.46
CA ARG A 303 -0.90 -12.55 -21.59
C ARG A 303 -2.02 -11.52 -21.72
N ASP A 304 -3.13 -11.87 -22.40
CA ASP A 304 -4.33 -11.00 -22.48
C ASP A 304 -5.05 -10.86 -21.14
N GLN A 305 -4.60 -11.59 -20.12
CA GLN A 305 -5.09 -11.56 -18.74
C GLN A 305 -6.61 -11.78 -18.61
N ASN A 306 -7.19 -12.54 -19.49
CA ASN A 306 -8.63 -12.82 -19.55
C ASN A 306 -9.00 -14.31 -19.42
N ASP A 307 -8.03 -15.20 -19.29
CA ASP A 307 -8.18 -16.65 -19.01
C ASP A 307 -7.22 -17.07 -17.90
N CYS A 308 -7.76 -17.22 -16.69
CA CYS A 308 -7.02 -17.57 -15.47
C CYS A 308 -7.40 -18.98 -15.02
N ARG A 309 -6.41 -19.82 -14.73
CA ARG A 309 -6.60 -21.22 -14.32
C ARG A 309 -5.83 -21.53 -13.05
N LEU A 310 -6.48 -22.17 -12.08
CA LEU A 310 -5.81 -22.77 -10.94
C LEU A 310 -5.41 -24.20 -11.28
N VAL A 311 -4.11 -24.48 -11.24
CA VAL A 311 -3.53 -25.77 -11.63
C VAL A 311 -2.70 -26.35 -10.50
N SER A 312 -2.75 -27.69 -10.35
CA SER A 312 -1.96 -28.43 -9.38
C SER A 312 -0.85 -29.23 -10.07
N TYR A 313 0.30 -29.35 -9.38
CA TYR A 313 1.51 -30.02 -9.85
C TYR A 313 2.06 -30.96 -8.78
N ASP A 314 2.55 -32.13 -9.19
CA ASP A 314 3.30 -33.03 -8.33
C ASP A 314 4.65 -32.40 -7.94
N ALA A 315 4.88 -32.22 -6.66
CA ALA A 315 6.07 -31.53 -6.16
C ALA A 315 7.37 -32.37 -6.29
N THR A 316 7.28 -33.67 -6.58
CA THR A 316 8.42 -34.56 -6.73
C THR A 316 8.87 -34.70 -8.17
N THR A 317 7.93 -34.70 -9.11
CA THR A 317 8.19 -34.94 -10.54
C THR A 317 8.03 -33.67 -11.38
N GLY A 318 7.37 -32.65 -10.85
CA GLY A 318 6.98 -31.46 -11.59
C GLY A 318 5.78 -31.68 -12.52
N ALA A 319 5.22 -32.90 -12.58
CA ALA A 319 4.16 -33.24 -13.52
C ALA A 319 2.87 -32.44 -13.22
N LYS A 320 2.23 -31.93 -14.28
CA LYS A 320 0.90 -31.33 -14.20
C LYS A 320 -0.11 -32.41 -13.80
N LEU A 321 -0.86 -32.17 -12.72
CA LEU A 321 -1.85 -33.11 -12.20
C LEU A 321 -3.25 -32.77 -12.69
N LYS A 322 -3.73 -31.57 -12.40
CA LYS A 322 -5.12 -31.20 -12.65
C LYS A 322 -5.34 -29.70 -12.77
N GLU A 323 -6.23 -29.28 -13.66
CA GLU A 323 -6.87 -27.97 -13.63
C GLU A 323 -8.08 -28.02 -12.70
N LEU A 324 -8.06 -27.17 -11.68
CA LEU A 324 -9.04 -27.19 -10.58
C LEU A 324 -10.12 -26.13 -10.74
N TYR A 325 -9.77 -25.02 -11.37
CA TYR A 325 -10.64 -23.87 -11.56
C TYR A 325 -10.22 -23.11 -12.80
N ARG A 326 -11.19 -22.50 -13.47
CA ARG A 326 -10.95 -21.60 -14.58
C ARG A 326 -11.90 -20.40 -14.46
N GLU A 327 -11.37 -19.21 -14.60
CA GLU A 327 -12.12 -17.96 -14.69
C GLU A 327 -11.75 -17.22 -15.98
N THR A 328 -12.76 -16.84 -16.73
CA THR A 328 -12.60 -16.03 -17.94
C THR A 328 -13.44 -14.78 -17.85
N ASP A 329 -12.98 -13.71 -18.44
CA ASP A 329 -13.70 -12.45 -18.50
C ASP A 329 -13.51 -11.81 -19.88
N ALA A 330 -14.48 -11.06 -20.35
CA ALA A 330 -14.38 -10.37 -21.64
C ALA A 330 -13.36 -9.20 -21.60
N LYS A 331 -12.98 -8.75 -20.40
CA LYS A 331 -12.00 -7.68 -20.17
C LYS A 331 -10.76 -8.27 -19.55
N TYR A 332 -10.73 -8.46 -18.22
CA TYR A 332 -9.60 -9.08 -17.54
C TYR A 332 -10.00 -9.78 -16.25
N VAL A 333 -9.17 -10.73 -15.83
CA VAL A 333 -9.18 -11.41 -14.53
C VAL A 333 -7.88 -11.06 -13.80
N GLU A 334 -7.96 -10.75 -12.52
CA GLU A 334 -6.81 -10.34 -11.71
C GLU A 334 -6.65 -11.27 -10.49
N PRO A 335 -5.82 -12.34 -10.58
CA PRO A 335 -5.61 -13.27 -9.48
C PRO A 335 -4.60 -12.69 -8.47
N CYS A 336 -5.08 -11.91 -7.50
CA CYS A 336 -4.22 -11.23 -6.53
C CYS A 336 -3.96 -12.02 -5.24
N HIS A 337 -4.60 -13.18 -5.05
CA HIS A 337 -4.54 -13.91 -3.79
C HIS A 337 -4.30 -15.41 -3.99
N PRO A 338 -3.35 -16.02 -3.24
CA PRO A 338 -3.19 -17.47 -3.25
C PRO A 338 -4.41 -18.15 -2.60
N ILE A 339 -4.63 -19.43 -2.95
CA ILE A 339 -5.60 -20.27 -2.24
C ILE A 339 -5.13 -20.52 -0.80
N GLN A 340 -6.07 -20.74 0.12
CA GLN A 340 -5.76 -21.00 1.53
C GLN A 340 -6.45 -22.28 2.01
N PHE A 341 -5.68 -23.30 2.36
CA PHE A 341 -6.21 -24.55 2.90
C PHE A 341 -6.82 -24.34 4.29
N LEU A 342 -7.92 -25.06 4.57
CA LEU A 342 -8.54 -25.04 5.89
C LEU A 342 -7.63 -25.77 6.89
N PRO A 343 -7.26 -25.16 8.04
CA PRO A 343 -6.36 -25.84 9.00
C PRO A 343 -6.95 -27.07 9.69
N TRP A 344 -8.23 -27.35 9.50
CA TRP A 344 -8.95 -28.51 10.02
C TRP A 344 -9.41 -29.53 8.95
N ASN A 345 -9.12 -29.22 7.67
CA ASN A 345 -9.49 -30.10 6.55
C ASN A 345 -8.57 -29.89 5.36
N ASP A 346 -7.55 -30.69 5.23
CA ASP A 346 -6.53 -30.64 4.17
C ASP A 346 -7.10 -30.89 2.76
N ASN A 347 -8.37 -31.29 2.64
CA ASN A 347 -9.03 -31.52 1.34
C ASN A 347 -9.80 -30.31 0.83
N GLU A 348 -9.87 -29.24 1.63
CA GLU A 348 -10.65 -28.05 1.28
C GLU A 348 -9.81 -26.78 1.39
N PHE A 349 -10.07 -25.83 0.48
CA PHE A 349 -9.41 -24.55 0.47
C PHE A 349 -10.37 -23.41 0.11
N ILE A 350 -10.00 -22.21 0.51
CA ILE A 350 -10.67 -20.96 0.14
C ILE A 350 -9.99 -20.38 -1.10
N LEU A 351 -10.81 -19.98 -2.06
CA LEU A 351 -10.43 -19.23 -3.26
C LEU A 351 -11.14 -17.89 -3.25
N GLN A 352 -10.45 -16.81 -3.56
CA GLN A 352 -11.00 -15.48 -3.77
C GLN A 352 -11.22 -15.24 -5.27
N SER A 353 -12.37 -14.69 -5.64
CA SER A 353 -12.69 -14.41 -7.04
C SER A 353 -13.75 -13.31 -7.15
N GLN A 354 -13.66 -12.53 -8.22
CA GLN A 354 -14.66 -11.52 -8.62
C GLN A 354 -15.68 -12.05 -9.64
N LYS A 355 -15.83 -13.36 -9.81
CA LYS A 355 -16.66 -13.97 -10.86
C LYS A 355 -18.15 -13.63 -10.79
N ASP A 356 -18.65 -13.21 -9.62
CA ASP A 356 -20.02 -12.73 -9.43
C ASP A 356 -20.14 -11.20 -9.46
N GLY A 357 -19.05 -10.49 -9.81
CA GLY A 357 -18.98 -9.03 -9.90
C GLY A 357 -18.30 -8.35 -8.71
N TYR A 358 -18.04 -9.06 -7.61
CA TYR A 358 -17.38 -8.55 -6.42
C TYR A 358 -16.38 -9.58 -5.88
N ASN A 359 -15.31 -9.15 -5.24
CA ASN A 359 -14.35 -10.10 -4.64
C ASN A 359 -14.99 -10.78 -3.43
N HIS A 360 -15.20 -12.10 -3.56
CA HIS A 360 -15.83 -12.96 -2.55
C HIS A 360 -15.06 -14.25 -2.30
N LEU A 361 -15.42 -14.93 -1.21
CA LEU A 361 -14.81 -16.19 -0.75
C LEU A 361 -15.63 -17.39 -1.23
N TYR A 362 -14.93 -18.35 -1.81
CA TYR A 362 -15.49 -19.61 -2.31
C TYR A 362 -14.75 -20.78 -1.69
N LEU A 363 -15.51 -21.80 -1.25
CA LEU A 363 -14.97 -23.06 -0.74
C LEU A 363 -14.89 -24.07 -1.89
N PHE A 364 -13.70 -24.62 -2.07
CA PHE A 364 -13.41 -25.68 -3.05
C PHE A 364 -12.81 -26.90 -2.35
N ASN A 365 -12.94 -28.09 -2.97
CA ASN A 365 -12.15 -29.25 -2.59
C ASN A 365 -10.95 -29.44 -3.54
N LYS A 366 -10.02 -30.33 -3.17
CA LYS A 366 -8.83 -30.69 -3.97
C LYS A 366 -9.17 -31.26 -5.36
N ASP A 367 -10.42 -31.69 -5.59
CA ASP A 367 -10.87 -32.15 -6.89
C ASP A 367 -11.34 -31.03 -7.81
N GLY A 368 -11.27 -29.77 -7.35
CA GLY A 368 -11.69 -28.61 -8.11
C GLY A 368 -13.21 -28.38 -8.13
N ARG A 369 -13.97 -29.11 -7.26
CA ARG A 369 -15.39 -28.86 -7.12
C ARG A 369 -15.64 -27.71 -6.16
N GLN A 370 -16.34 -26.69 -6.61
CA GLN A 370 -16.89 -25.67 -5.72
C GLN A 370 -17.95 -26.27 -4.83
N LEU A 371 -17.73 -26.20 -3.52
CA LEU A 371 -18.67 -26.70 -2.51
C LEU A 371 -19.67 -25.63 -2.09
N LYS A 372 -19.20 -24.36 -1.98
CA LYS A 372 -20.03 -23.26 -1.50
C LYS A 372 -19.45 -21.91 -1.90
N GLN A 373 -20.31 -20.93 -2.11
CA GLN A 373 -19.95 -19.50 -1.99
C GLN A 373 -20.17 -19.08 -0.54
N ILE A 374 -19.13 -18.58 0.13
CA ILE A 374 -19.15 -18.28 1.57
C ILE A 374 -19.65 -16.87 1.83
N THR A 375 -19.21 -15.90 1.01
CA THR A 375 -19.62 -14.51 1.10
C THR A 375 -20.24 -14.06 -0.21
N SER A 376 -21.23 -13.15 -0.16
CA SER A 376 -21.90 -12.59 -1.33
C SER A 376 -22.50 -11.23 -1.00
N GLY A 377 -22.70 -10.39 -2.00
CA GLY A 377 -23.30 -9.07 -1.86
C GLY A 377 -22.63 -8.02 -2.74
N LYS A 378 -23.14 -6.78 -2.72
CA LYS A 378 -22.57 -5.65 -3.49
C LYS A 378 -21.47 -4.94 -2.67
N TRP A 379 -20.48 -5.71 -2.25
CA TRP A 379 -19.33 -5.27 -1.46
C TRP A 379 -18.17 -6.24 -1.69
N VAL A 380 -16.97 -5.89 -1.28
CA VAL A 380 -15.78 -6.70 -1.53
C VAL A 380 -15.12 -7.18 -0.24
N VAL A 381 -14.62 -8.42 -0.26
CA VAL A 381 -13.62 -8.88 0.69
C VAL A 381 -12.31 -8.19 0.35
N LEU A 382 -11.74 -7.47 1.31
CA LEU A 382 -10.49 -6.73 1.15
C LEU A 382 -9.27 -7.56 1.55
N GLU A 383 -9.44 -8.42 2.57
CA GLU A 383 -8.35 -9.21 3.13
C GLU A 383 -8.90 -10.43 3.88
N VAL A 384 -8.24 -11.58 3.77
CA VAL A 384 -8.47 -12.75 4.64
C VAL A 384 -7.37 -12.80 5.68
N LEU A 385 -7.71 -12.60 6.95
CA LEU A 385 -6.75 -12.60 8.06
C LEU A 385 -6.34 -14.00 8.49
N GLY A 386 -7.20 -14.99 8.28
CA GLY A 386 -6.98 -16.37 8.64
C GLY A 386 -8.21 -17.06 9.22
N PHE A 387 -8.00 -18.05 10.07
CA PHE A 387 -9.03 -18.98 10.49
C PHE A 387 -9.15 -19.10 12.01
N ASN A 388 -10.39 -19.17 12.50
CA ASN A 388 -10.70 -19.68 13.84
C ASN A 388 -11.08 -21.16 13.74
N SER A 389 -10.14 -22.05 14.05
CA SER A 389 -10.33 -23.51 13.92
C SER A 389 -11.39 -24.07 14.86
N LYS A 390 -11.57 -23.50 16.06
CA LYS A 390 -12.58 -23.94 17.04
C LYS A 390 -14.00 -23.68 16.52
N GLN A 391 -14.22 -22.54 15.90
CA GLN A 391 -15.54 -22.15 15.39
C GLN A 391 -15.75 -22.52 13.91
N LYS A 392 -14.75 -23.13 13.26
CA LYS A 392 -14.77 -23.44 11.82
C LYS A 392 -15.13 -22.19 10.98
N SER A 393 -14.47 -21.09 11.26
CA SER A 393 -14.80 -19.76 10.71
C SER A 393 -13.58 -19.09 10.11
N ILE A 394 -13.84 -18.18 9.17
CA ILE A 394 -12.85 -17.31 8.53
C ILE A 394 -12.96 -15.93 9.18
N VAL A 395 -11.81 -15.32 9.51
CA VAL A 395 -11.70 -13.93 9.91
C VAL A 395 -11.22 -13.15 8.71
N TYR A 396 -11.96 -12.11 8.32
CA TYR A 396 -11.68 -11.34 7.12
C TYR A 396 -12.04 -9.86 7.30
N VAL A 397 -11.57 -9.05 6.38
CA VAL A 397 -11.88 -7.62 6.30
C VAL A 397 -12.70 -7.37 5.05
N SER A 398 -13.72 -6.53 5.15
CA SER A 398 -14.53 -6.10 4.00
C SER A 398 -15.01 -4.67 4.14
N ASN A 399 -15.55 -4.13 3.06
CA ASN A 399 -16.25 -2.85 3.05
C ASN A 399 -17.77 -3.01 3.04
N GLU A 400 -18.29 -4.10 3.59
CA GLU A 400 -19.72 -4.41 3.63
C GLU A 400 -20.55 -3.32 4.34
N CYS A 401 -19.99 -2.66 5.36
CA CYS A 401 -20.70 -1.58 6.08
C CYS A 401 -20.87 -0.32 5.21
N ASN A 402 -19.83 0.05 4.48
CA ASN A 402 -19.82 1.22 3.59
C ASN A 402 -18.60 1.16 2.66
N PRO A 403 -18.68 1.53 1.38
CA PRO A 403 -17.57 1.49 0.44
C PRO A 403 -16.30 2.24 0.88
N ILE A 404 -16.40 3.27 1.71
CA ILE A 404 -15.27 4.04 2.24
C ILE A 404 -14.80 3.58 3.62
N GLN A 405 -15.32 2.45 4.10
CA GLN A 405 -14.95 1.84 5.37
C GLN A 405 -14.19 0.54 5.15
N ARG A 406 -13.53 0.09 6.21
CA ARG A 406 -12.83 -1.18 6.30
C ARG A 406 -13.16 -1.79 7.65
N ASN A 407 -13.85 -2.93 7.65
CA ASN A 407 -14.38 -3.55 8.87
C ASN A 407 -13.98 -5.03 8.98
N ALA A 408 -13.78 -5.48 10.22
CA ALA A 408 -13.42 -6.86 10.55
C ALA A 408 -14.66 -7.72 10.76
N TRP A 409 -14.65 -8.90 10.18
CA TRP A 409 -15.76 -9.85 10.20
C TRP A 409 -15.31 -11.28 10.51
N LEU A 410 -16.22 -12.04 11.07
CA LEU A 410 -16.12 -13.49 11.22
C LEU A 410 -17.25 -14.16 10.41
N VAL A 411 -16.95 -15.12 9.56
CA VAL A 411 -17.96 -15.94 8.88
C VAL A 411 -17.78 -17.41 9.20
N ASN A 412 -18.84 -18.06 9.69
CA ASN A 412 -18.85 -19.50 9.88
C ASN A 412 -19.08 -20.21 8.53
N ILE A 413 -18.17 -21.10 8.13
CA ILE A 413 -18.17 -21.73 6.82
C ILE A 413 -19.43 -22.56 6.57
N ALA A 414 -19.85 -23.37 7.56
CA ALA A 414 -20.99 -24.26 7.42
C ALA A 414 -22.32 -23.50 7.29
N SER A 415 -22.59 -22.59 8.22
CA SER A 415 -23.87 -21.85 8.28
C SER A 415 -23.91 -20.62 7.36
N GLY A 416 -22.75 -20.06 7.02
CA GLY A 416 -22.64 -18.75 6.33
C GLY A 416 -22.99 -17.55 7.23
N LYS A 417 -23.18 -17.79 8.54
CA LYS A 417 -23.47 -16.72 9.50
C LYS A 417 -22.27 -15.79 9.62
N ARG A 418 -22.48 -14.51 9.34
CA ARG A 418 -21.49 -13.45 9.51
C ARG A 418 -21.68 -12.70 10.82
N THR A 419 -20.60 -12.28 11.43
CA THR A 419 -20.58 -11.51 12.67
C THR A 419 -19.59 -10.39 12.53
N LEU A 420 -20.04 -9.15 12.68
CA LEU A 420 -19.18 -7.97 12.74
C LEU A 420 -18.34 -8.03 14.02
N LEU A 421 -17.05 -7.84 13.93
CA LEU A 421 -16.11 -7.90 15.04
C LEU A 421 -15.81 -6.54 15.67
N ASP A 422 -15.85 -5.49 14.88
CA ASP A 422 -15.54 -4.12 15.29
C ASP A 422 -16.82 -3.29 15.56
N ASN A 423 -16.70 -1.95 15.55
CA ASN A 423 -17.82 -1.04 15.84
C ASN A 423 -18.68 -0.69 14.61
N GLY A 424 -18.34 -1.19 13.42
CA GLY A 424 -19.05 -0.90 12.15
C GLY A 424 -18.82 0.50 11.61
N ARG A 425 -17.82 1.23 12.10
CA ARG A 425 -17.50 2.60 11.69
C ARG A 425 -16.00 2.77 11.54
N GLY A 426 -15.57 3.61 10.61
CA GLY A 426 -14.15 3.93 10.49
C GLY A 426 -13.36 2.99 9.58
N TYR A 427 -12.07 2.96 9.79
CA TYR A 427 -11.10 2.28 8.96
C TYR A 427 -10.18 1.42 9.83
N HIS A 428 -10.35 0.11 9.77
CA HIS A 428 -9.79 -0.88 10.68
C HIS A 428 -8.63 -1.65 10.05
N TYR A 429 -7.58 -1.90 10.83
CA TYR A 429 -6.41 -2.72 10.49
C TYR A 429 -6.23 -3.86 11.50
N PRO A 430 -7.14 -4.83 11.51
CA PRO A 430 -7.10 -5.93 12.45
C PRO A 430 -5.96 -6.90 12.17
N LYS A 431 -5.39 -7.51 13.22
CA LYS A 431 -4.42 -8.60 13.14
C LYS A 431 -4.89 -9.78 13.98
N LEU A 432 -5.08 -10.92 13.33
CA LEU A 432 -5.51 -12.17 13.99
C LEU A 432 -4.34 -12.80 14.73
N SER A 433 -4.59 -13.37 15.91
CA SER A 433 -3.63 -14.20 16.63
C SER A 433 -3.30 -15.48 15.86
N GLU A 434 -2.11 -16.05 16.06
CA GLU A 434 -1.70 -17.27 15.37
C GLU A 434 -2.61 -18.48 15.68
N ASP A 435 -3.20 -18.52 16.87
CA ASP A 435 -4.16 -19.54 17.27
C ASP A 435 -5.60 -19.27 16.82
N GLY A 436 -5.83 -18.13 16.17
CA GLY A 436 -7.13 -17.73 15.62
C GLY A 436 -8.19 -17.34 16.66
N ASN A 437 -7.82 -17.15 17.94
CA ASN A 437 -8.78 -16.93 19.03
C ASN A 437 -8.93 -15.48 19.48
N ALA A 438 -8.12 -14.56 18.95
CA ALA A 438 -8.18 -13.14 19.27
C ALA A 438 -7.76 -12.28 18.07
N VAL A 439 -8.26 -11.06 18.03
CA VAL A 439 -7.84 -10.02 17.09
C VAL A 439 -7.39 -8.81 17.88
N VAL A 440 -6.27 -8.22 17.52
CA VAL A 440 -5.94 -6.85 17.91
C VAL A 440 -6.25 -5.93 16.74
N ASP A 441 -7.07 -4.93 16.99
CA ASP A 441 -7.55 -4.01 15.96
C ASP A 441 -7.00 -2.60 16.20
N ASN A 442 -6.35 -2.05 15.17
CA ASN A 442 -5.88 -0.67 15.12
C ASN A 442 -6.76 0.10 14.14
N TYR A 443 -7.51 1.08 14.62
CA TYR A 443 -8.40 1.81 13.75
C TYR A 443 -8.43 3.32 14.01
N SER A 444 -9.00 4.04 13.07
CA SER A 444 -9.34 5.45 13.18
C SER A 444 -10.74 5.72 12.62
N GLU A 445 -11.35 6.80 13.08
CA GLU A 445 -12.59 7.36 12.52
C GLU A 445 -12.36 8.83 12.16
N PRO A 446 -13.21 9.50 11.42
CA PRO A 446 -12.95 10.90 11.03
C PRO A 446 -12.62 11.84 12.19
N SER A 447 -13.18 11.59 13.37
CA SER A 447 -12.92 12.35 14.62
C SER A 447 -12.02 11.60 15.63
N VAL A 448 -11.62 10.37 15.36
CA VAL A 448 -10.79 9.55 16.24
C VAL A 448 -9.43 9.33 15.60
N PRO A 449 -8.34 9.93 16.10
CA PRO A 449 -7.02 9.87 15.49
C PRO A 449 -6.49 8.43 15.37
N ARG A 450 -6.57 7.66 16.46
CA ARG A 450 -6.18 6.24 16.52
C ARG A 450 -6.69 5.59 17.78
N LYS A 451 -7.19 4.37 17.64
CA LYS A 451 -7.61 3.55 18.78
C LYS A 451 -7.18 2.10 18.55
N TYR A 452 -6.91 1.39 19.63
CA TYR A 452 -6.64 -0.05 19.64
C TYR A 452 -7.65 -0.75 20.52
N GLU A 453 -8.21 -1.84 20.00
CA GLU A 453 -9.10 -2.74 20.71
C GLU A 453 -8.58 -4.16 20.62
N ILE A 454 -8.90 -4.98 21.63
CA ILE A 454 -8.63 -6.41 21.64
C ILE A 454 -9.99 -7.11 21.56
N ILE A 455 -10.13 -8.03 20.61
CA ILE A 455 -11.38 -8.73 20.35
C ILE A 455 -11.16 -10.22 20.62
N SER A 456 -11.77 -10.75 21.67
CA SER A 456 -11.75 -12.18 21.97
C SER A 456 -12.73 -12.92 21.07
N LEU A 457 -12.28 -14.03 20.45
CA LEU A 457 -13.10 -14.90 19.60
C LEU A 457 -13.40 -16.26 20.28
N ASN A 458 -13.17 -16.38 21.59
CA ASN A 458 -13.54 -17.55 22.37
C ASN A 458 -15.04 -17.53 22.67
N GLY A 459 -15.86 -18.09 21.76
CA GLY A 459 -17.33 -18.02 21.82
C GLY A 459 -17.89 -16.80 21.09
N LYS A 460 -18.84 -16.08 21.72
CA LYS A 460 -19.37 -14.83 21.17
C LYS A 460 -18.27 -13.76 21.23
N PRO A 461 -17.98 -13.04 20.13
CA PRO A 461 -16.95 -11.99 20.13
C PRO A 461 -17.17 -10.96 21.23
N GLN A 462 -16.10 -10.62 21.95
CA GLN A 462 -16.08 -9.60 22.99
C GLN A 462 -14.96 -8.62 22.74
N ARG A 463 -15.28 -7.32 22.75
CA ARG A 463 -14.38 -6.20 22.49
C ARG A 463 -13.94 -5.58 23.80
N HIS A 464 -12.64 -5.29 23.91
CA HIS A 464 -12.02 -4.64 25.06
C HIS A 464 -11.19 -3.45 24.58
N ASP A 465 -11.42 -2.28 25.14
CA ASP A 465 -10.59 -1.09 24.86
C ASP A 465 -9.15 -1.35 25.39
N TYR A 466 -8.16 -1.10 24.56
CA TYR A 466 -6.76 -1.22 24.97
C TYR A 466 -6.06 0.14 25.05
N PHE A 467 -6.12 0.94 23.98
CA PHE A 467 -5.44 2.23 23.96
C PHE A 467 -6.13 3.20 23.02
N ALA A 468 -6.17 4.47 23.41
CA ALA A 468 -6.64 5.57 22.56
C ALA A 468 -5.57 6.66 22.51
N ALA A 469 -5.08 6.97 21.31
CA ALA A 469 -4.09 8.02 21.13
C ALA A 469 -4.72 9.42 21.30
N ALA A 470 -3.99 10.30 21.96
CA ALA A 470 -4.33 11.70 21.98
C ALA A 470 -4.21 12.31 20.56
N ASN A 471 -4.97 13.39 20.33
CA ASN A 471 -4.82 14.14 19.09
C ASN A 471 -3.50 14.93 19.10
N PRO A 472 -2.52 14.62 18.23
CA PRO A 472 -1.22 15.30 18.21
C PRO A 472 -1.31 16.75 17.71
N TRP A 473 -2.44 17.12 17.10
CA TRP A 473 -2.67 18.45 16.53
C TRP A 473 -3.33 19.43 17.52
N LYS A 474 -3.42 19.02 18.79
CA LYS A 474 -3.94 19.92 19.84
C LYS A 474 -3.07 21.18 19.93
N GLY A 475 -3.71 22.36 19.85
CA GLY A 475 -3.03 23.66 19.84
C GLY A 475 -2.64 24.18 18.45
N TYR A 476 -2.92 23.43 17.40
CA TYR A 476 -2.78 23.87 16.00
C TYR A 476 -4.12 24.35 15.45
N THR A 477 -4.06 25.21 14.44
CA THR A 477 -5.23 25.62 13.67
C THR A 477 -5.52 24.55 12.64
N VAL A 478 -6.60 23.79 12.84
CA VAL A 478 -6.99 22.65 12.00
C VAL A 478 -8.14 23.07 11.08
N PRO A 479 -8.06 22.75 9.77
CA PRO A 479 -9.16 23.01 8.84
C PRO A 479 -10.35 22.08 9.06
N GLU A 480 -11.49 22.41 8.46
CA GLU A 480 -12.67 21.54 8.43
C GLU A 480 -12.52 20.50 7.31
N TYR A 481 -12.78 19.24 7.64
CA TYR A 481 -12.80 18.11 6.71
C TYR A 481 -14.23 17.62 6.54
N THR A 482 -14.67 17.51 5.29
CA THR A 482 -16.01 17.02 4.95
C THR A 482 -15.94 15.95 3.87
N ASN A 483 -16.96 15.11 3.81
CA ASN A 483 -17.13 14.13 2.75
C ASN A 483 -18.56 14.11 2.22
N GLY A 484 -18.77 13.43 1.12
CA GLY A 484 -20.08 13.21 0.52
C GLY A 484 -19.99 12.34 -0.71
N SER A 485 -21.08 12.28 -1.45
CA SER A 485 -21.11 11.60 -2.74
C SER A 485 -21.83 12.43 -3.81
N ILE A 486 -21.48 12.18 -5.06
CA ILE A 486 -22.15 12.70 -6.24
C ILE A 486 -22.40 11.55 -7.22
N LYS A 487 -23.26 11.76 -8.22
CA LYS A 487 -23.41 10.76 -9.30
C LYS A 487 -22.26 10.89 -10.29
N ALA A 488 -21.80 9.75 -10.78
CA ALA A 488 -20.86 9.63 -11.88
C ALA A 488 -21.48 10.16 -13.19
N ALA A 489 -20.68 10.28 -14.24
CA ALA A 489 -21.13 10.70 -15.56
C ALA A 489 -22.17 9.73 -16.19
N ASP A 490 -22.28 8.50 -15.69
CA ASP A 490 -23.33 7.55 -16.08
C ASP A 490 -24.72 7.85 -15.45
N GLY A 491 -24.79 8.82 -14.54
CA GLY A 491 -26.01 9.21 -13.83
C GLY A 491 -26.52 8.22 -12.78
N LYS A 492 -25.81 7.11 -12.54
CA LYS A 492 -26.26 5.99 -11.68
C LYS A 492 -25.32 5.77 -10.50
N THR A 493 -24.02 5.67 -10.76
CA THR A 493 -23.00 5.26 -9.81
C THR A 493 -22.70 6.39 -8.84
N ASP A 494 -22.62 6.08 -7.54
CA ASP A 494 -22.19 7.04 -6.52
C ASP A 494 -20.67 7.10 -6.49
N LEU A 495 -20.13 8.33 -6.57
CA LEU A 495 -18.72 8.63 -6.39
C LEU A 495 -18.53 9.34 -5.08
N TYR A 496 -17.62 8.84 -4.25
CA TYR A 496 -17.31 9.46 -2.96
C TYR A 496 -16.23 10.51 -3.10
N TRP A 497 -16.41 11.63 -2.36
CA TRP A 497 -15.46 12.73 -2.32
C TRP A 497 -15.16 13.15 -0.89
N ARG A 498 -14.00 13.77 -0.68
CA ARG A 498 -13.70 14.56 0.51
C ARG A 498 -13.27 15.97 0.10
N MET A 499 -13.49 16.91 1.03
CA MET A 499 -13.10 18.30 0.87
C MET A 499 -12.42 18.80 2.14
N VAL A 500 -11.31 19.53 1.98
CA VAL A 500 -10.66 20.25 3.07
C VAL A 500 -10.87 21.73 2.83
N LYS A 501 -11.57 22.39 3.76
CA LYS A 501 -11.90 23.80 3.65
C LYS A 501 -10.77 24.67 4.21
N PRO A 502 -10.59 25.90 3.72
CA PRO A 502 -9.61 26.82 4.29
C PRO A 502 -9.80 27.02 5.80
N VAL A 503 -8.70 27.22 6.50
CA VAL A 503 -8.75 27.65 7.90
C VAL A 503 -9.49 29.00 7.99
N ASN A 504 -10.33 29.18 9.00
CA ASN A 504 -11.21 30.35 9.13
C ASN A 504 -12.15 30.53 7.94
N PHE A 505 -12.71 29.42 7.45
CA PHE A 505 -13.62 29.39 6.31
C PHE A 505 -14.79 30.36 6.47
N ASN A 506 -15.03 31.15 5.42
CA ASN A 506 -16.16 32.07 5.33
C ASN A 506 -16.97 31.75 4.06
N PRO A 507 -18.22 31.28 4.16
CA PRO A 507 -19.02 30.88 3.00
C PRO A 507 -19.33 32.02 2.04
N ASN A 508 -19.13 33.27 2.43
CA ASN A 508 -19.33 34.46 1.58
C ASN A 508 -18.09 34.88 0.80
N LYS A 509 -16.96 34.20 0.98
CA LYS A 509 -15.73 34.42 0.22
C LYS A 509 -15.57 33.36 -0.85
N LYS A 510 -14.90 33.72 -1.95
CA LYS A 510 -14.51 32.78 -3.00
C LYS A 510 -13.07 32.33 -2.83
N TYR A 511 -12.84 31.04 -2.93
CA TYR A 511 -11.54 30.42 -2.69
C TYR A 511 -11.01 29.74 -3.95
N PRO A 512 -9.69 29.81 -4.22
CA PRO A 512 -9.05 28.95 -5.20
C PRO A 512 -9.15 27.51 -4.75
N THR A 513 -9.37 26.61 -5.71
CA THR A 513 -9.58 25.19 -5.44
C THR A 513 -8.54 24.36 -6.16
N VAL A 514 -7.92 23.40 -5.45
CA VAL A 514 -7.04 22.40 -6.06
C VAL A 514 -7.73 21.03 -5.94
N ILE A 515 -7.92 20.39 -7.09
CA ILE A 515 -8.36 19.00 -7.18
C ILE A 515 -7.09 18.13 -7.10
N TYR A 516 -6.99 17.27 -6.08
CA TYR A 516 -6.04 16.19 -6.10
C TYR A 516 -6.67 14.98 -6.78
N VAL A 517 -6.01 14.43 -7.78
CA VAL A 517 -6.47 13.25 -8.51
C VAL A 517 -5.39 12.17 -8.56
N TYR A 518 -5.75 10.93 -8.26
CA TYR A 518 -5.03 9.76 -8.73
C TYR A 518 -5.83 9.12 -9.86
N GLY A 519 -7.02 8.64 -9.57
CA GLY A 519 -8.05 8.23 -10.53
C GLY A 519 -7.85 6.87 -11.19
N GLY A 520 -6.69 6.25 -11.03
CA GLY A 520 -6.33 4.99 -11.67
C GLY A 520 -6.76 3.74 -10.92
N PRO A 521 -6.51 2.57 -11.53
CA PRO A 521 -6.71 1.26 -10.90
C PRO A 521 -6.05 1.17 -9.53
N HIS A 522 -6.68 0.43 -8.63
CA HIS A 522 -6.25 0.25 -7.23
C HIS A 522 -6.22 1.55 -6.38
N ALA A 523 -6.73 2.66 -6.89
CA ALA A 523 -6.88 3.88 -6.11
C ALA A 523 -8.06 3.77 -5.14
N HIS A 524 -7.84 4.22 -3.91
CA HIS A 524 -8.89 4.42 -2.92
C HIS A 524 -8.45 5.57 -2.01
N ASN A 525 -8.91 6.79 -2.31
CA ASN A 525 -8.43 8.00 -1.66
C ASN A 525 -9.38 8.53 -0.59
N VAL A 526 -10.68 8.24 -0.71
CA VAL A 526 -11.70 8.72 0.22
C VAL A 526 -12.01 7.61 1.22
N GLU A 527 -11.59 7.79 2.46
CA GLU A 527 -11.69 6.80 3.52
C GLU A 527 -12.36 7.39 4.76
N ALA A 528 -13.14 6.60 5.47
CA ALA A 528 -13.71 6.98 6.77
C ALA A 528 -12.68 6.91 7.92
N SER A 529 -11.41 7.15 7.63
CA SER A 529 -10.31 7.24 8.59
C SER A 529 -10.17 8.66 9.17
N TRP A 530 -9.19 8.89 10.04
CA TRP A 530 -8.98 10.21 10.67
C TRP A 530 -8.85 11.33 9.64
N ASN A 531 -9.63 12.39 9.82
CA ASN A 531 -9.74 13.49 8.87
C ASN A 531 -10.12 13.03 7.44
N TRP A 532 -10.93 11.96 7.35
CA TRP A 532 -11.37 11.36 6.08
C TRP A 532 -10.22 10.90 5.16
N GLY A 533 -9.09 10.45 5.73
CA GLY A 533 -7.92 10.02 4.98
C GLY A 533 -7.15 11.16 4.31
N SER A 534 -7.36 12.40 4.76
CA SER A 534 -6.70 13.57 4.20
C SER A 534 -5.18 13.49 4.37
N ARG A 535 -4.45 13.90 3.34
CA ARG A 535 -2.98 13.99 3.35
C ARG A 535 -2.51 15.25 4.05
N GLY A 536 -1.33 15.22 4.63
CA GLY A 536 -0.76 16.38 5.31
C GLY A 536 -0.63 17.61 4.42
N TRP A 537 -0.26 17.43 3.14
CA TRP A 537 -0.18 18.53 2.19
C TRP A 537 -1.54 19.21 1.93
N GLU A 538 -2.64 18.47 1.94
CA GLU A 538 -3.99 19.04 1.81
C GLU A 538 -4.30 19.98 2.98
N THR A 539 -3.96 19.56 4.21
CA THR A 539 -4.07 20.39 5.42
C THR A 539 -3.20 21.66 5.32
N TYR A 540 -1.97 21.51 4.83
CA TYR A 540 -1.06 22.63 4.64
C TYR A 540 -1.57 23.65 3.64
N MET A 541 -2.11 23.21 2.50
CA MET A 541 -2.71 24.09 1.48
C MET A 541 -3.98 24.78 2.00
N ALA A 542 -4.78 24.09 2.81
CA ALA A 542 -5.96 24.70 3.43
C ALA A 542 -5.59 25.85 4.37
N GLN A 543 -4.47 25.80 5.08
CA GLN A 543 -3.94 26.93 5.85
C GLN A 543 -3.56 28.14 4.96
N LYS A 544 -3.14 27.87 3.73
CA LYS A 544 -2.82 28.89 2.74
C LYS A 544 -4.04 29.50 2.02
N GLY A 545 -5.24 29.02 2.37
CA GLY A 545 -6.51 29.56 1.88
C GLY A 545 -7.05 28.86 0.64
N TYR A 546 -6.62 27.62 0.36
CA TYR A 546 -7.17 26.79 -0.72
C TYR A 546 -8.26 25.86 -0.24
N LEU A 547 -9.23 25.58 -1.08
CA LEU A 547 -10.09 24.41 -1.00
C LEU A 547 -9.36 23.23 -1.65
N LEU A 548 -9.32 22.09 -0.99
CA LEU A 548 -8.83 20.85 -1.56
C LEU A 548 -10.01 19.91 -1.81
N PHE A 549 -10.08 19.30 -2.97
CA PHE A 549 -11.14 18.39 -3.34
C PHE A 549 -10.57 17.12 -3.95
N ILE A 550 -11.07 15.98 -3.50
CA ILE A 550 -10.64 14.65 -3.93
C ILE A 550 -11.88 13.83 -4.22
N LEU A 551 -11.91 13.18 -5.39
CA LEU A 551 -13.00 12.34 -5.86
C LEU A 551 -12.45 11.00 -6.35
N ASP A 552 -12.98 9.89 -5.86
CA ASP A 552 -12.71 8.56 -6.39
C ASP A 552 -13.69 8.28 -7.54
N ASN A 553 -13.18 8.31 -8.77
CA ASN A 553 -13.91 8.07 -10.00
C ASN A 553 -14.04 6.57 -10.32
N ARG A 554 -14.90 6.20 -11.27
CA ARG A 554 -14.93 4.84 -11.83
C ARG A 554 -13.58 4.47 -12.41
N GLY A 555 -13.22 3.19 -12.32
CA GLY A 555 -11.87 2.69 -12.61
C GLY A 555 -10.97 2.59 -11.37
N SER A 556 -11.34 3.22 -10.25
CA SER A 556 -10.68 3.03 -8.96
C SER A 556 -11.18 1.76 -8.24
N ASP A 557 -10.67 1.48 -7.03
CA ASP A 557 -10.80 0.18 -6.36
C ASP A 557 -11.98 0.07 -5.39
N ASN A 558 -12.18 -1.15 -4.87
CA ASN A 558 -13.08 -1.47 -3.75
C ASN A 558 -14.59 -1.29 -4.03
N ARG A 559 -14.99 -1.24 -5.28
CA ARG A 559 -16.39 -1.03 -5.69
C ARG A 559 -16.97 -2.14 -6.57
N GLY A 560 -16.16 -3.18 -6.82
CA GLY A 560 -16.50 -4.32 -7.65
C GLY A 560 -16.17 -4.14 -9.14
N LYS A 561 -16.28 -5.25 -9.87
CA LYS A 561 -15.76 -5.41 -11.23
C LYS A 561 -16.32 -4.39 -12.23
N GLU A 562 -17.60 -4.11 -12.21
CA GLU A 562 -18.24 -3.16 -13.15
C GLU A 562 -17.67 -1.74 -12.98
N PHE A 563 -17.44 -1.33 -11.73
CA PHE A 563 -16.86 -0.04 -11.42
C PHE A 563 -15.37 0.04 -11.80
N GLU A 564 -14.61 -0.99 -11.45
CA GLU A 564 -13.17 -1.08 -11.70
C GLU A 564 -12.86 -1.17 -13.20
N GLN A 565 -13.61 -1.97 -13.93
CA GLN A 565 -13.41 -2.22 -15.37
C GLN A 565 -14.12 -1.21 -16.29
N ALA A 566 -14.68 -0.13 -15.77
CA ALA A 566 -15.34 0.91 -16.58
C ALA A 566 -14.38 1.59 -17.56
N THR A 567 -13.09 1.57 -17.27
CA THR A 567 -12.02 2.27 -18.01
C THR A 567 -11.25 1.37 -18.99
N PHE A 568 -11.62 0.09 -19.07
CA PHE A 568 -10.91 -0.90 -19.89
C PHE A 568 -10.82 -0.46 -21.36
N ARG A 569 -9.61 -0.49 -21.92
CA ARG A 569 -9.18 -0.10 -23.28
C ARG A 569 -9.18 1.41 -23.57
N HIS A 570 -9.56 2.26 -22.59
CA HIS A 570 -9.63 3.72 -22.81
C HIS A 570 -9.33 4.50 -21.51
N LEU A 571 -8.23 4.15 -20.85
CA LEU A 571 -7.79 4.83 -19.62
C LEU A 571 -7.80 6.35 -19.75
N GLY A 572 -8.24 7.04 -18.71
CA GLY A 572 -8.36 8.50 -18.66
C GLY A 572 -9.71 9.03 -19.18
N GLN A 573 -10.45 8.30 -20.01
CA GLN A 573 -11.65 8.83 -20.64
C GLN A 573 -12.85 8.86 -19.67
N GLU A 574 -13.17 7.74 -19.03
CA GLU A 574 -14.26 7.68 -18.04
C GLU A 574 -13.89 8.41 -16.75
N GLU A 575 -12.61 8.31 -16.37
CA GLU A 575 -12.08 9.03 -15.22
C GLU A 575 -12.24 10.55 -15.39
N MET A 576 -11.90 11.11 -16.55
CA MET A 576 -12.07 12.54 -16.82
C MET A 576 -13.54 12.96 -16.77
N LYS A 577 -14.46 12.16 -17.35
CA LYS A 577 -15.90 12.46 -17.30
C LYS A 577 -16.40 12.54 -15.86
N ASP A 578 -16.00 11.60 -15.02
CA ASP A 578 -16.38 11.57 -13.61
C ASP A 578 -15.74 12.72 -12.82
N GLN A 579 -14.47 13.06 -13.08
CA GLN A 579 -13.81 14.23 -12.47
C GLN A 579 -14.53 15.54 -12.88
N MET A 580 -15.05 15.62 -14.10
CA MET A 580 -15.83 16.78 -14.55
C MET A 580 -17.21 16.89 -13.88
N GLU A 581 -17.84 15.79 -13.44
CA GLU A 581 -19.00 15.86 -12.52
C GLU A 581 -18.59 16.44 -11.16
N GLY A 582 -17.40 16.12 -10.67
CA GLY A 582 -16.79 16.78 -9.50
C GLY A 582 -16.60 18.29 -9.71
N VAL A 583 -16.10 18.70 -10.87
CA VAL A 583 -15.97 20.14 -11.23
C VAL A 583 -17.34 20.82 -11.27
N LYS A 584 -18.35 20.17 -11.86
CA LYS A 584 -19.73 20.68 -11.89
C LYS A 584 -20.29 20.89 -10.46
N TYR A 585 -20.07 19.91 -9.58
CA TYR A 585 -20.41 20.05 -8.16
C TYR A 585 -19.68 21.23 -7.52
N LEU A 586 -18.38 21.35 -7.69
CA LEU A 586 -17.59 22.47 -7.15
C LEU A 586 -18.12 23.83 -7.65
N LYS A 587 -18.45 23.94 -8.93
CA LYS A 587 -18.99 25.17 -9.50
C LYS A 587 -20.37 25.54 -8.99
N SER A 588 -21.13 24.60 -8.42
CA SER A 588 -22.42 24.88 -7.78
C SER A 588 -22.27 25.50 -6.38
N LEU A 589 -21.07 25.41 -5.78
CA LEU A 589 -20.80 25.94 -4.44
C LEU A 589 -20.46 27.44 -4.50
N PRO A 590 -21.16 28.31 -3.72
CA PRO A 590 -21.00 29.77 -3.83
C PRO A 590 -19.60 30.26 -3.44
N TYR A 591 -18.88 29.49 -2.66
CA TYR A 591 -17.55 29.81 -2.15
C TYR A 591 -16.39 29.28 -3.03
N VAL A 592 -16.67 28.60 -4.13
CA VAL A 592 -15.65 28.17 -5.09
C VAL A 592 -15.44 29.28 -6.12
N ASP A 593 -14.17 29.67 -6.32
CA ASP A 593 -13.82 30.53 -7.43
C ASP A 593 -13.65 29.71 -8.71
N GLN A 594 -14.65 29.78 -9.56
CA GLN A 594 -14.71 29.01 -10.79
C GLN A 594 -13.58 29.34 -11.79
N ASN A 595 -12.94 30.51 -11.64
CA ASN A 595 -11.84 30.94 -12.47
C ASN A 595 -10.45 30.55 -11.92
N ARG A 596 -10.41 29.95 -10.72
CA ARG A 596 -9.20 29.54 -10.02
C ARG A 596 -9.29 28.08 -9.57
N ILE A 597 -9.41 27.18 -10.55
CA ILE A 597 -9.37 25.73 -10.34
C ILE A 597 -8.05 25.20 -10.86
N GLY A 598 -7.30 24.51 -10.00
CA GLY A 598 -6.08 23.80 -10.30
C GLY A 598 -6.22 22.31 -10.11
N VAL A 599 -5.26 21.54 -10.60
CA VAL A 599 -5.23 20.08 -10.49
C VAL A 599 -3.82 19.58 -10.20
N HIS A 600 -3.71 18.58 -9.35
CA HIS A 600 -2.45 17.93 -8.99
C HIS A 600 -2.65 16.43 -8.82
N GLY A 601 -1.67 15.65 -9.27
CA GLY A 601 -1.60 14.22 -9.06
C GLY A 601 -0.25 13.65 -9.41
N TRP A 602 0.01 12.43 -8.94
CA TRP A 602 1.28 11.71 -9.12
C TRP A 602 1.06 10.40 -9.85
N SER A 603 2.01 9.96 -10.71
CA SER A 603 1.93 8.71 -11.46
C SER A 603 0.72 8.68 -12.40
N PHE A 604 -0.22 7.75 -12.24
CA PHE A 604 -1.52 7.81 -12.92
C PHE A 604 -2.23 9.16 -12.69
N GLY A 605 -2.09 9.73 -11.48
CA GLY A 605 -2.59 11.07 -11.18
C GLY A 605 -1.86 12.18 -11.95
N GLY A 606 -0.60 11.99 -12.30
CA GLY A 606 0.13 12.85 -13.22
C GLY A 606 -0.40 12.76 -14.65
N PHE A 607 -0.71 11.56 -15.12
CA PHE A 607 -1.43 11.34 -16.38
C PHE A 607 -2.79 12.03 -16.36
N MET A 608 -3.57 11.85 -15.29
CA MET A 608 -4.88 12.51 -15.14
C MET A 608 -4.77 14.02 -15.08
N THR A 609 -3.77 14.57 -14.37
CA THR A 609 -3.51 16.02 -14.31
C THR A 609 -3.24 16.58 -15.69
N THR A 610 -2.35 15.94 -16.45
CA THR A 610 -2.01 16.35 -17.82
C THR A 610 -3.20 16.19 -18.75
N SER A 611 -3.96 15.09 -18.62
CA SER A 611 -5.20 14.85 -19.38
C SER A 611 -6.24 15.94 -19.13
N LEU A 612 -6.51 16.27 -17.87
CA LEU A 612 -7.53 17.25 -17.49
C LEU A 612 -7.17 18.67 -17.95
N ILE A 613 -5.93 19.12 -17.72
CA ILE A 613 -5.54 20.49 -18.09
C ILE A 613 -5.48 20.71 -19.61
N THR A 614 -5.17 19.65 -20.38
CA THR A 614 -5.13 19.74 -21.85
C THR A 614 -6.48 19.54 -22.50
N ASN A 615 -7.36 18.67 -21.98
CA ASN A 615 -8.69 18.44 -22.53
C ASN A 615 -9.74 19.48 -22.06
N TYR A 616 -9.53 20.11 -20.87
CA TYR A 616 -10.43 21.11 -20.31
C TYR A 616 -9.69 22.40 -19.94
N PRO A 617 -9.01 23.06 -20.93
CA PRO A 617 -8.13 24.22 -20.66
C PRO A 617 -8.91 25.45 -20.17
N ASP A 618 -10.20 25.52 -20.39
CA ASP A 618 -11.05 26.61 -19.90
C ASP A 618 -11.43 26.42 -18.41
N VAL A 619 -11.25 25.24 -17.86
CA VAL A 619 -11.50 24.92 -16.43
C VAL A 619 -10.23 25.00 -15.61
N PHE A 620 -9.21 24.21 -15.98
CA PHE A 620 -7.98 24.07 -15.21
C PHE A 620 -6.96 25.14 -15.60
N LYS A 621 -6.62 26.00 -14.64
CA LYS A 621 -5.70 27.14 -14.89
C LYS A 621 -4.26 26.80 -14.55
N VAL A 622 -4.07 25.92 -13.55
CA VAL A 622 -2.74 25.49 -13.08
C VAL A 622 -2.77 23.99 -12.83
N GLY A 623 -1.75 23.27 -13.30
CA GLY A 623 -1.55 21.85 -13.06
C GLY A 623 -0.13 21.56 -12.59
N VAL A 624 0.01 20.59 -11.67
CA VAL A 624 1.30 20.01 -11.31
C VAL A 624 1.22 18.50 -11.47
N ALA A 625 1.88 17.98 -12.50
CA ALA A 625 1.89 16.57 -12.87
C ALA A 625 3.20 15.91 -12.42
N GLY A 626 3.15 15.03 -11.46
CA GLY A 626 4.31 14.29 -10.97
C GLY A 626 4.41 12.91 -11.60
N GLY A 627 5.59 12.52 -12.11
CA GLY A 627 5.86 11.22 -12.73
C GLY A 627 4.78 10.78 -13.71
N PRO A 628 4.34 11.64 -14.68
CA PRO A 628 3.14 11.36 -15.46
C PRO A 628 3.38 10.29 -16.51
N VAL A 629 2.49 9.31 -16.60
CA VAL A 629 2.36 8.52 -17.82
C VAL A 629 1.85 9.44 -18.92
N ILE A 630 2.49 9.44 -20.07
CA ILE A 630 2.14 10.31 -21.23
C ILE A 630 1.58 9.50 -22.39
N ASP A 631 2.13 8.31 -22.58
CA ASP A 631 1.66 7.39 -23.61
C ASP A 631 1.75 5.96 -23.07
N TRP A 632 0.63 5.27 -23.01
CA TRP A 632 0.54 3.94 -22.40
C TRP A 632 1.37 2.88 -23.13
N LYS A 633 1.72 3.07 -24.39
CA LYS A 633 2.62 2.14 -25.12
C LYS A 633 4.04 2.03 -24.54
N TRP A 634 4.45 2.99 -23.72
CA TRP A 634 5.75 2.98 -23.04
C TRP A 634 5.69 2.51 -21.59
N TYR A 635 4.52 2.13 -21.13
CA TYR A 635 4.37 1.58 -19.79
C TYR A 635 4.65 0.08 -19.79
N GLU A 636 4.84 -0.52 -18.61
CA GLU A 636 5.14 -1.95 -18.50
C GLU A 636 3.95 -2.83 -18.89
N ALA A 637 4.25 -4.02 -19.46
CA ALA A 637 3.27 -4.88 -20.13
C ALA A 637 2.20 -5.43 -19.17
N MET A 638 2.58 -5.90 -17.96
CA MET A 638 1.65 -6.59 -17.04
C MET A 638 0.51 -5.68 -16.60
N TYR A 639 0.82 -4.43 -16.28
CA TYR A 639 -0.17 -3.40 -15.94
C TYR A 639 -0.83 -2.84 -17.20
N GLY A 640 -0.04 -2.38 -18.16
CA GLY A 640 -0.53 -1.68 -19.33
C GLY A 640 -1.46 -2.53 -20.19
N GLU A 641 -1.11 -3.79 -20.45
CA GLU A 641 -1.94 -4.69 -21.24
C GLU A 641 -3.21 -5.15 -20.51
N ARG A 642 -3.19 -5.25 -19.17
CA ARG A 642 -4.41 -5.53 -18.40
C ARG A 642 -5.50 -4.51 -18.65
N TYR A 643 -5.16 -3.24 -18.70
CA TYR A 643 -6.15 -2.16 -18.78
C TYR A 643 -6.35 -1.61 -20.18
N MET A 644 -5.42 -1.84 -21.11
CA MET A 644 -5.44 -1.25 -22.45
C MET A 644 -5.34 -2.27 -23.58
N ASP A 645 -5.15 -3.57 -23.31
CA ASP A 645 -4.67 -4.55 -24.29
C ASP A 645 -3.35 -4.10 -24.92
N THR A 646 -3.03 -4.50 -26.15
CA THR A 646 -1.83 -4.07 -26.86
C THR A 646 -2.12 -2.98 -27.90
N PRO A 647 -1.12 -2.18 -28.31
CA PRO A 647 -1.31 -1.22 -29.42
C PRO A 647 -1.79 -1.87 -30.72
N GLN A 648 -1.49 -3.16 -30.91
CA GLN A 648 -1.92 -3.92 -32.10
C GLN A 648 -3.40 -4.30 -32.04
N THR A 649 -3.92 -4.63 -30.85
CA THR A 649 -5.31 -5.07 -30.65
C THR A 649 -6.25 -3.92 -30.26
N ASN A 650 -5.69 -2.78 -29.81
CA ASN A 650 -6.45 -1.59 -29.40
C ASN A 650 -5.81 -0.28 -29.91
N PRO A 651 -5.51 -0.13 -31.22
CA PRO A 651 -4.83 1.05 -31.74
C PRO A 651 -5.59 2.37 -31.48
N GLU A 652 -6.92 2.32 -31.54
CA GLU A 652 -7.77 3.50 -31.30
C GLU A 652 -7.71 3.97 -29.84
N GLY A 653 -7.76 3.04 -28.88
CA GLY A 653 -7.63 3.36 -27.47
C GLY A 653 -6.28 4.00 -27.14
N TYR A 654 -5.19 3.46 -27.67
CA TYR A 654 -3.85 4.05 -27.52
C TYR A 654 -3.73 5.44 -28.16
N ALA A 655 -4.29 5.63 -29.35
CA ALA A 655 -4.32 6.93 -30.01
C ALA A 655 -5.13 7.97 -29.22
N GLN A 656 -6.26 7.58 -28.67
CA GLN A 656 -7.15 8.43 -27.90
C GLN A 656 -6.54 8.87 -26.56
N THR A 657 -5.81 7.97 -25.90
CA THR A 657 -5.23 8.22 -24.57
C THR A 657 -3.87 8.89 -24.61
N SER A 658 -3.17 8.89 -25.75
CA SER A 658 -1.86 9.51 -25.90
C SER A 658 -1.92 11.02 -25.71
N LEU A 659 -1.19 11.51 -24.71
CA LEU A 659 -1.12 12.95 -24.39
C LEU A 659 -0.19 13.72 -25.32
N LEU A 660 0.60 13.03 -26.14
CA LEU A 660 1.46 13.68 -27.13
C LEU A 660 0.67 14.53 -28.12
N THR A 661 -0.49 14.05 -28.54
CA THR A 661 -1.39 14.76 -29.45
C THR A 661 -2.09 15.96 -28.82
N LYS A 662 -2.13 16.00 -27.47
CA LYS A 662 -2.76 17.04 -26.65
C LYS A 662 -1.80 18.18 -26.25
N ALA A 663 -0.53 18.05 -26.53
CA ALA A 663 0.46 19.09 -26.21
C ALA A 663 0.09 20.48 -26.75
N LYS A 664 -0.51 20.55 -27.94
CA LYS A 664 -0.99 21.78 -28.58
C LYS A 664 -2.16 22.46 -27.87
N ASP A 665 -2.91 21.69 -27.07
CA ASP A 665 -4.14 22.17 -26.42
C ASP A 665 -3.85 22.75 -25.02
N LEU A 666 -2.60 22.74 -24.58
CA LEU A 666 -2.16 23.30 -23.30
C LEU A 666 -2.27 24.83 -23.31
N LYS A 667 -3.20 25.37 -22.52
CA LYS A 667 -3.37 26.83 -22.31
C LYS A 667 -2.99 27.27 -20.89
N GLY A 668 -3.22 26.42 -19.89
CA GLY A 668 -2.91 26.68 -18.48
C GLY A 668 -1.42 26.56 -18.17
N LYS A 669 -1.06 26.93 -16.95
CA LYS A 669 0.28 26.71 -16.40
C LYS A 669 0.42 25.25 -15.94
N LEU A 670 1.33 24.52 -16.56
CA LEU A 670 1.61 23.12 -16.22
C LEU A 670 3.07 22.96 -15.79
N GLN A 671 3.30 22.38 -14.63
CA GLN A 671 4.61 21.89 -14.23
C GLN A 671 4.63 20.36 -14.28
N ILE A 672 5.62 19.80 -14.95
CA ILE A 672 5.93 18.38 -14.94
C ILE A 672 7.12 18.15 -14.03
N ILE A 673 7.02 17.15 -13.14
CA ILE A 673 8.08 16.77 -12.21
C ILE A 673 8.35 15.26 -12.37
N THR A 674 9.62 14.86 -12.44
CA THR A 674 10.00 13.45 -12.53
C THR A 674 11.27 13.16 -11.73
N GLY A 675 11.40 11.92 -11.23
CA GLY A 675 12.67 11.36 -10.77
C GLY A 675 13.54 10.99 -11.98
N LEU A 676 14.82 11.33 -11.95
CA LEU A 676 15.73 10.95 -13.03
C LEU A 676 15.95 9.44 -13.11
N ASN A 677 15.89 8.76 -11.96
CA ASN A 677 16.09 7.32 -11.81
C ASN A 677 14.76 6.55 -11.63
N ASP A 678 13.67 7.07 -12.22
CA ASP A 678 12.34 6.46 -12.10
C ASP A 678 12.26 5.14 -12.93
N PRO A 679 12.17 3.96 -12.28
CA PRO A 679 12.09 2.66 -12.96
C PRO A 679 10.63 2.24 -13.24
N VAL A 680 9.65 3.03 -12.82
CA VAL A 680 8.20 2.74 -12.91
C VAL A 680 7.59 3.50 -14.08
N VAL A 681 7.60 4.83 -14.00
CA VAL A 681 7.23 5.72 -15.11
C VAL A 681 8.52 6.32 -15.67
N VAL A 682 9.11 5.61 -16.59
CA VAL A 682 10.43 5.96 -17.11
C VAL A 682 10.49 7.41 -17.66
N PRO A 683 11.59 8.15 -17.47
CA PRO A 683 11.70 9.56 -17.84
C PRO A 683 11.37 9.89 -19.31
N GLN A 684 11.41 8.89 -20.18
CA GLN A 684 10.99 9.00 -21.59
C GLN A 684 9.60 9.61 -21.75
N HIS A 685 8.65 9.30 -20.86
CA HIS A 685 7.30 9.88 -20.88
C HIS A 685 7.37 11.42 -20.82
N SER A 686 8.04 11.95 -19.79
CA SER A 686 8.17 13.41 -19.60
C SER A 686 8.95 14.08 -20.73
N TYR A 687 10.06 13.52 -21.16
CA TYR A 687 10.88 14.08 -22.26
C TYR A 687 10.12 14.09 -23.58
N SER A 688 9.36 13.04 -23.87
CA SER A 688 8.56 12.96 -25.09
C SER A 688 7.43 13.97 -25.10
N PHE A 689 6.80 14.24 -23.97
CA PHE A 689 5.78 15.28 -23.86
C PHE A 689 6.40 16.69 -24.06
N LEU A 690 7.56 16.96 -23.45
CA LEU A 690 8.27 18.22 -23.68
C LEU A 690 8.61 18.41 -25.16
N LYS A 691 9.09 17.34 -25.82
CA LYS A 691 9.36 17.37 -27.28
C LYS A 691 8.10 17.72 -28.08
N ALA A 692 6.95 17.12 -27.71
CA ALA A 692 5.67 17.43 -28.34
C ALA A 692 5.21 18.89 -28.08
N CYS A 693 5.40 19.39 -26.86
CA CYS A 693 5.10 20.79 -26.51
C CYS A 693 5.98 21.78 -27.30
N ILE A 694 7.28 21.51 -27.42
CA ILE A 694 8.20 22.36 -28.24
C ILE A 694 7.71 22.40 -29.70
N ALA A 695 7.35 21.25 -30.27
CA ALA A 695 6.84 21.17 -31.63
C ALA A 695 5.49 21.90 -31.80
N ALA A 696 4.66 21.91 -30.76
CA ALA A 696 3.37 22.62 -30.75
C ALA A 696 3.46 24.10 -30.36
N GLY A 697 4.62 24.57 -29.88
CA GLY A 697 4.81 25.94 -29.41
C GLY A 697 4.23 26.21 -28.00
N THR A 698 3.87 25.16 -27.24
CA THR A 698 3.43 25.28 -25.83
C THR A 698 4.61 25.14 -24.89
N GLN A 699 4.51 25.71 -23.69
CA GLN A 699 5.66 25.87 -22.78
C GLN A 699 5.28 25.44 -21.34
N PRO A 700 5.27 24.12 -21.04
CA PRO A 700 5.19 23.66 -19.68
C PRO A 700 6.50 23.90 -18.94
N ASP A 701 6.42 24.10 -17.63
CA ASP A 701 7.59 24.06 -16.75
C ASP A 701 7.99 22.61 -16.46
N PHE A 702 9.31 22.37 -16.28
CA PHE A 702 9.82 21.03 -16.04
C PHE A 702 10.84 21.03 -14.89
N PHE A 703 10.74 20.04 -14.01
CA PHE A 703 11.69 19.85 -12.93
C PHE A 703 12.06 18.38 -12.75
N VAL A 704 13.35 18.12 -12.61
CA VAL A 704 13.91 16.77 -12.42
C VAL A 704 14.54 16.67 -11.05
N TYR A 705 14.31 15.53 -10.37
CA TYR A 705 15.02 15.14 -9.16
C TYR A 705 16.12 14.13 -9.52
N PRO A 706 17.39 14.55 -9.63
CA PRO A 706 18.50 13.63 -9.86
C PRO A 706 18.67 12.68 -8.70
N GLY A 707 18.95 11.40 -8.98
CA GLY A 707 19.10 10.35 -7.97
C GLY A 707 17.79 9.80 -7.39
N GLU A 708 16.64 10.43 -7.66
CA GLU A 708 15.37 10.00 -7.10
C GLU A 708 14.61 9.03 -8.02
N PRO A 709 13.99 7.99 -7.43
CA PRO A 709 13.11 7.07 -8.13
C PRO A 709 11.70 7.66 -8.34
N HIS A 710 10.71 6.79 -8.57
CA HIS A 710 9.32 7.21 -8.81
C HIS A 710 8.71 8.01 -7.65
N ASN A 711 9.05 7.69 -6.39
CA ASN A 711 8.58 8.38 -5.20
C ASN A 711 9.74 8.99 -4.42
N MET A 712 9.75 10.32 -4.27
CA MET A 712 10.74 11.04 -3.49
C MET A 712 10.60 10.70 -2.00
N ARG A 713 11.72 10.50 -1.33
CA ARG A 713 11.79 10.12 0.10
C ARG A 713 12.58 11.13 0.90
N GLY A 714 12.48 11.03 2.23
CA GLY A 714 13.23 11.91 3.14
C GLY A 714 12.99 13.38 2.84
N HIS A 715 14.04 14.18 2.92
CA HIS A 715 13.97 15.64 2.70
C HIS A 715 13.52 16.03 1.29
N GLN A 716 13.82 15.23 0.28
CA GLN A 716 13.38 15.46 -1.10
C GLN A 716 11.85 15.47 -1.23
N SER A 717 11.16 14.69 -0.40
CA SER A 717 9.69 14.72 -0.34
C SER A 717 9.16 16.05 0.22
N VAL A 718 9.83 16.66 1.19
CA VAL A 718 9.48 18.00 1.71
C VAL A 718 9.71 19.04 0.63
N HIS A 719 10.89 19.07 0.00
CA HIS A 719 11.24 19.98 -1.08
C HIS A 719 10.26 19.87 -2.27
N LEU A 720 9.84 18.64 -2.62
CA LEU A 720 8.82 18.40 -3.65
C LEU A 720 7.50 19.11 -3.33
N HIS A 721 7.00 18.97 -2.10
CA HIS A 721 5.74 19.58 -1.71
C HIS A 721 5.84 21.10 -1.52
N GLU A 722 7.01 21.63 -1.16
CA GLU A 722 7.29 23.06 -1.20
C GLU A 722 7.18 23.59 -2.64
N ARG A 723 7.79 22.89 -3.60
CA ARG A 723 7.76 23.24 -5.01
C ARG A 723 6.35 23.19 -5.60
N ILE A 724 5.59 22.14 -5.32
CA ILE A 724 4.18 22.02 -5.73
C ILE A 724 3.37 23.21 -5.17
N THR A 725 3.54 23.48 -3.87
CA THR A 725 2.86 24.59 -3.19
C THR A 725 3.20 25.92 -3.83
N GLN A 726 4.49 26.21 -4.05
CA GLN A 726 4.94 27.45 -4.62
C GLN A 726 4.36 27.68 -6.02
N TYR A 727 4.25 26.63 -6.83
CA TYR A 727 3.69 26.73 -8.17
C TYR A 727 2.21 27.17 -8.15
N PHE A 728 1.42 26.64 -7.21
CA PHE A 728 0.03 27.09 -7.02
C PHE A 728 -0.05 28.49 -6.42
N GLU A 729 0.85 28.86 -5.50
CA GLU A 729 0.92 30.22 -4.94
C GLU A 729 1.23 31.25 -6.03
N ASP A 730 2.14 30.95 -6.96
CA ASP A 730 2.57 31.86 -8.01
C ASP A 730 1.52 32.06 -9.11
N TYR A 731 0.77 31.01 -9.47
CA TYR A 731 -0.07 31.03 -10.66
C TYR A 731 -1.58 30.88 -10.41
N LEU A 732 -2.01 30.35 -9.28
CA LEU A 732 -3.43 30.17 -8.99
C LEU A 732 -4.00 31.23 -8.02
N LYS A 733 -3.17 31.81 -7.13
CA LYS A 733 -3.56 32.97 -6.34
C LYS A 733 -3.55 34.25 -7.18
N PRO A 734 -4.48 35.20 -6.91
CA PRO A 734 -4.38 36.52 -7.55
C PRO A 734 -3.07 37.20 -7.14
N ILE A 735 -2.41 37.81 -8.10
CA ILE A 735 -1.32 38.72 -7.83
C ILE A 735 -1.90 39.85 -6.98
N LYS A 736 -1.29 40.08 -5.82
CA LYS A 736 -1.68 41.21 -4.91
C LYS A 736 -1.47 42.55 -5.58
#